data_8b5fd7349a8242a96557a998f80ebacd
#
_entry.id   8b5fd7349a8242a96557a998f80ebacd
#
_cell.length_a   1.000
_cell.length_b   1.000
_cell.length_c   1.000
_cell.angle_alpha   90.00
_cell.angle_beta   90.00
_cell.angle_gamma   90.00
#
_symmetry.space_group_name_H-M   'P 1'
#
loop_
_entity.id
_entity.type
_entity.pdbx_description
1 polymer ?
#
loop_
_entity_poly.entity_id
_entity_poly.type
_entity_poly.pdbx_seq_one_letter_code
_entity_poly.pdbx_strand_id
1 'polypeptide(L)'
;MTNTFRNLLLAACLTLTSAVASAQVCLVSKGKPQARIVLATDNATNRTAAQLLQRFVRETSGAQLPIVANDNRRAKNQVVIGDTTTLATADGYAIDCSHGTLAIKTAGGKGAIYGVATLLEKCLGVDYLASHYYTLTPSANINIPAMHVAESPAFRFRQTFSYSNNDPTYRDWMRLQEHRELFAADMWVHTFDRLLPSAVYGKSHPEYYSFINGDRRPGNHSQWCLTNPDIFEIVAHRIDSIFKANPGTNTISVSQNDGNDTYCQCPECRKVNDYEGSPSGCYIRFLNRLAERFPDKQFSTLAYLFTMHPPKHVKPLPNVNIMLCDIDCKREVPLTDNESGRDFVRALEGWSKISNNIFVWDYGINFDNVVAPFPNFHILQKNLQLFKRNHATMLFEQVNGTLGTDFAELRAYMLGKLMWNPDLNADSLMRTFMKGYYGAAATPIYRYQQMLTGALLASGTPLWIYDSPITHKNGMLNANLRKAYNELFDEAEKAVAADSALLAHVRIARLPLRYSELEIARTESGGDKAAVARQLADFQRISAMYGVPTLNERNNNVDDYCRLYRERFLPNGTKNKAAGAKVTWNIPPQQKYRAIADRALTDGLYGGTTFVESWVGWQGEDADFVLDMGEPKQVNKITTDFLRQLAFRPL
;
A
#
# COMPACT_ATOMS: atom_id res chain seq x y z
N MET A 1 2.85 -16.66 73.77
CA MET A 1 3.80 -16.55 72.62
C MET A 1 3.04 -16.24 71.33
N THR A 2 2.23 -15.21 71.24
CA THR A 2 1.39 -14.98 70.06
C THR A 2 1.23 -13.54 69.61
N ASN A 3 1.83 -12.57 70.28
CA ASN A 3 1.71 -11.13 69.85
C ASN A 3 3.00 -10.50 69.32
N THR A 4 4.14 -11.14 69.52
CA THR A 4 5.46 -10.60 69.07
C THR A 4 5.77 -10.95 67.60
N PHE A 5 5.21 -12.06 67.10
CA PHE A 5 5.42 -12.48 65.68
C PHE A 5 4.53 -11.71 64.68
N ARG A 6 3.39 -11.18 65.13
CA ARG A 6 2.47 -10.43 64.23
C ARG A 6 2.93 -9.00 63.96
N ASN A 7 3.71 -8.39 64.89
CA ASN A 7 4.27 -7.06 64.74
C ASN A 7 5.58 -7.04 63.95
N LEU A 8 6.32 -8.16 63.87
CA LEU A 8 7.49 -8.30 63.04
C LEU A 8 7.14 -8.51 61.56
N LEU A 9 6.03 -9.17 61.23
CA LEU A 9 5.54 -9.35 59.88
C LEU A 9 4.92 -8.06 59.29
N LEU A 10 4.28 -7.22 60.09
CA LEU A 10 3.78 -5.90 59.66
C LEU A 10 4.90 -4.87 59.47
N ALA A 11 5.97 -4.94 60.21
CA ALA A 11 7.15 -4.06 60.02
C ALA A 11 7.98 -4.48 58.78
N ALA A 12 8.04 -5.79 58.44
CA ALA A 12 8.71 -6.26 57.24
C ALA A 12 7.94 -5.97 55.93
N CYS A 13 6.59 -5.89 55.98
CA CYS A 13 5.80 -5.47 54.81
C CYS A 13 5.78 -3.96 54.56
N LEU A 14 6.09 -3.11 55.56
CA LEU A 14 6.17 -1.67 55.40
C LEU A 14 7.53 -1.16 54.90
N THR A 15 8.57 -1.98 54.97
CA THR A 15 9.92 -1.62 54.50
C THR A 15 10.20 -2.07 53.05
N LEU A 16 9.33 -2.90 52.43
CA LEU A 16 9.46 -3.33 51.03
C LEU A 16 8.77 -2.40 50.02
N THR A 17 8.04 -1.38 50.48
CA THR A 17 7.37 -0.40 49.59
C THR A 17 8.17 0.89 49.34
N SER A 18 9.36 1.04 49.93
CA SER A 18 10.19 2.26 49.79
C SER A 18 11.40 2.12 48.86
N ALA A 19 11.56 1.00 48.16
CA ALA A 19 12.72 0.77 47.29
C ALA A 19 12.42 0.87 45.75
N VAL A 20 11.25 1.36 45.34
CA VAL A 20 10.95 1.69 43.96
C VAL A 20 10.73 3.21 43.76
N ALA A 21 11.46 4.02 44.51
CA ALA A 21 11.60 5.43 44.23
C ALA A 21 12.82 5.65 43.35
N SER A 22 12.79 5.19 42.10
CA SER A 22 13.97 5.36 41.27
C SER A 22 13.65 5.63 39.81
N ALA A 23 14.39 6.57 39.30
CA ALA A 23 14.59 6.78 37.87
C ALA A 23 13.35 7.18 37.08
N GLN A 24 12.55 8.09 37.59
CA GLN A 24 11.57 8.83 36.80
C GLN A 24 12.19 10.12 36.27
N VAL A 25 11.85 10.48 35.05
CA VAL A 25 12.08 11.84 34.53
C VAL A 25 10.74 12.57 34.52
N CYS A 26 10.64 13.61 35.39
CA CYS A 26 9.48 14.46 35.40
C CYS A 26 9.58 15.49 34.27
N LEU A 27 8.73 15.36 33.25
CA LEU A 27 8.68 16.36 32.17
C LEU A 27 7.83 17.56 32.54
N VAL A 28 6.68 17.33 33.19
CA VAL A 28 5.72 18.37 33.57
C VAL A 28 5.13 18.05 34.93
N SER A 29 5.00 19.05 35.79
CA SER A 29 4.30 19.00 37.07
C SER A 29 3.34 20.18 37.22
N LYS A 30 2.05 19.90 37.50
CA LYS A 30 0.99 20.89 37.64
C LYS A 30 0.93 21.89 36.47
N GLY A 31 1.08 21.40 35.25
CA GLY A 31 1.10 22.20 34.01
C GLY A 31 2.34 23.07 33.81
N LYS A 32 3.40 22.90 34.65
CA LYS A 32 4.66 23.64 34.52
C LYS A 32 5.79 22.74 34.04
N PRO A 33 6.65 23.22 33.11
CA PRO A 33 7.78 22.42 32.61
C PRO A 33 8.79 22.17 33.75
N GLN A 34 9.25 20.92 33.85
CA GLN A 34 10.24 20.46 34.84
C GLN A 34 11.51 19.93 34.16
N ALA A 35 11.49 19.79 32.85
CA ALA A 35 12.57 19.23 32.04
C ALA A 35 12.97 20.17 30.91
N ARG A 36 14.15 19.92 30.34
CA ARG A 36 14.61 20.51 29.08
C ARG A 36 14.91 19.42 28.07
N ILE A 37 14.73 19.71 26.78
CA ILE A 37 15.11 18.84 25.65
C ILE A 37 16.49 19.29 25.19
N VAL A 38 17.46 18.36 25.19
CA VAL A 38 18.86 18.61 24.81
C VAL A 38 19.16 17.90 23.52
N LEU A 39 19.62 18.60 22.50
CA LEU A 39 20.10 18.01 21.27
C LEU A 39 21.54 17.52 21.47
N ALA A 40 21.77 16.20 21.43
CA ALA A 40 23.13 15.63 21.53
C ALA A 40 24.01 16.13 20.37
N THR A 41 23.42 16.13 19.17
CA THR A 41 23.97 16.76 17.96
C THR A 41 22.90 17.63 17.33
N ASP A 42 23.25 18.85 16.97
CA ASP A 42 22.32 19.79 16.34
C ASP A 42 22.25 19.57 14.82
N ASN A 43 21.32 18.73 14.41
CA ASN A 43 21.00 18.43 13.01
C ASN A 43 19.48 18.46 12.76
N ALA A 44 19.07 18.42 11.50
CA ALA A 44 17.67 18.54 11.11
C ALA A 44 16.78 17.45 11.74
N THR A 45 17.23 16.18 11.74
CA THR A 45 16.48 15.05 12.29
C THR A 45 16.24 15.19 13.80
N ASN A 46 17.29 15.53 14.56
CA ASN A 46 17.18 15.70 16.01
C ASN A 46 16.32 16.93 16.38
N ARG A 47 16.39 18.00 15.59
CA ARG A 47 15.48 19.16 15.76
C ARG A 47 14.03 18.76 15.52
N THR A 48 13.73 18.02 14.45
CA THR A 48 12.39 17.52 14.16
C THR A 48 11.87 16.61 15.29
N ALA A 49 12.70 15.70 15.80
CA ALA A 49 12.37 14.84 16.93
C ALA A 49 12.08 15.66 18.21
N ALA A 50 12.90 16.67 18.52
CA ALA A 50 12.71 17.54 19.66
C ALA A 50 11.42 18.39 19.56
N GLN A 51 11.14 18.92 18.38
CA GLN A 51 9.91 19.66 18.10
C GLN A 51 8.66 18.78 18.21
N LEU A 52 8.74 17.53 17.75
CA LEU A 52 7.66 16.55 17.88
C LEU A 52 7.35 16.29 19.36
N LEU A 53 8.37 16.03 20.18
CA LEU A 53 8.20 15.85 21.63
C LEU A 53 7.63 17.09 22.29
N GLN A 54 8.20 18.29 22.01
CA GLN A 54 7.75 19.57 22.58
C GLN A 54 6.27 19.82 22.21
N ARG A 55 5.87 19.57 20.96
CA ARG A 55 4.50 19.73 20.49
C ARG A 55 3.53 18.89 21.32
N PHE A 56 3.75 17.57 21.39
CA PHE A 56 2.81 16.68 22.08
C PHE A 56 2.83 16.83 23.59
N VAL A 57 3.95 17.18 24.22
CA VAL A 57 3.98 17.57 25.64
C VAL A 57 3.13 18.80 25.87
N ARG A 58 3.22 19.82 25.02
CA ARG A 58 2.39 21.03 25.11
C ARG A 58 0.91 20.73 24.90
N GLU A 59 0.55 19.93 23.89
CA GLU A 59 -0.84 19.56 23.64
C GLU A 59 -1.44 18.72 24.77
N THR A 60 -0.64 17.85 25.40
CA THR A 60 -1.08 17.03 26.54
C THR A 60 -1.24 17.84 27.84
N SER A 61 -0.34 18.80 28.11
CA SER A 61 -0.22 19.42 29.45
C SER A 61 -0.32 20.94 29.51
N GLY A 62 -0.31 21.59 28.35
CA GLY A 62 -0.16 23.07 28.27
C GLY A 62 1.26 23.58 28.47
N ALA A 63 2.21 22.77 28.95
CA ALA A 63 3.58 23.14 29.23
C ALA A 63 4.50 23.04 28.03
N GLN A 64 5.34 24.03 27.79
CA GLN A 64 6.34 24.03 26.74
C GLN A 64 7.73 23.75 27.30
N LEU A 65 8.35 22.64 26.94
CA LEU A 65 9.73 22.31 27.30
C LEU A 65 10.71 23.12 26.46
N PRO A 66 11.76 23.73 27.04
CA PRO A 66 12.79 24.40 26.24
C PRO A 66 13.65 23.39 25.48
N ILE A 67 13.94 23.70 24.21
CA ILE A 67 14.91 22.95 23.39
C ILE A 67 16.24 23.71 23.42
N VAL A 68 17.32 23.04 23.81
CA VAL A 68 18.65 23.60 23.93
C VAL A 68 19.70 22.75 23.24
N ALA A 69 20.77 23.36 22.76
CA ALA A 69 21.95 22.64 22.31
C ALA A 69 22.66 21.97 23.51
N ASN A 70 23.47 20.95 23.24
CA ASN A 70 24.25 20.26 24.26
C ASN A 70 25.30 21.24 24.83
N ASP A 71 25.14 21.59 26.11
CA ASP A 71 26.04 22.45 26.85
C ASP A 71 26.92 21.66 27.84
N ASN A 72 26.93 20.32 27.76
CA ASN A 72 27.61 19.38 28.66
C ASN A 72 27.19 19.51 30.14
N ARG A 73 26.15 20.27 30.44
CA ARG A 73 25.64 20.43 31.82
C ARG A 73 24.68 19.28 32.14
N ARG A 74 25.00 18.51 33.16
CA ARG A 74 24.05 17.56 33.73
C ARG A 74 22.99 18.31 34.53
N ALA A 75 21.75 18.24 34.08
CA ALA A 75 20.60 18.75 34.81
C ALA A 75 19.69 17.57 35.21
N LYS A 76 19.04 17.72 36.36
CA LYS A 76 17.95 16.80 36.75
C LYS A 76 16.79 16.97 35.76
N ASN A 77 16.13 15.89 35.39
CA ASN A 77 15.01 15.87 34.44
C ASN A 77 15.37 16.46 33.07
N GLN A 78 16.29 15.84 32.36
CA GLN A 78 16.57 16.20 30.95
C GLN A 78 16.22 15.08 30.00
N VAL A 79 15.82 15.47 28.78
CA VAL A 79 15.61 14.57 27.64
C VAL A 79 16.72 14.81 26.62
N VAL A 80 17.61 13.86 26.44
CA VAL A 80 18.70 13.94 25.46
C VAL A 80 18.27 13.22 24.18
N ILE A 81 18.27 13.93 23.05
CA ILE A 81 17.83 13.39 21.75
C ILE A 81 19.01 13.34 20.77
N GLY A 82 19.18 12.18 20.14
CA GLY A 82 20.16 11.98 19.07
C GLY A 82 21.54 11.60 19.56
N ASP A 83 21.66 11.03 20.74
CA ASP A 83 22.87 10.34 21.18
C ASP A 83 23.07 9.05 20.34
N THR A 84 24.28 8.56 20.28
CA THR A 84 24.63 7.42 19.42
C THR A 84 24.35 6.07 20.08
N THR A 85 23.94 5.08 19.28
CA THR A 85 23.83 3.67 19.68
C THR A 85 24.29 2.76 18.58
N THR A 86 24.74 1.57 18.95
CA THR A 86 25.19 0.50 18.02
C THR A 86 24.05 -0.49 17.75
N LEU A 87 23.09 -0.10 16.93
CA LEU A 87 22.04 -0.98 16.45
C LEU A 87 22.32 -1.43 15.01
N ALA A 88 21.73 -2.56 14.63
CA ALA A 88 22.02 -3.22 13.34
C ALA A 88 21.56 -2.44 12.10
N THR A 89 20.63 -1.48 12.24
CA THR A 89 20.07 -0.74 11.12
C THR A 89 20.08 0.76 11.38
N ALA A 90 20.23 1.55 10.31
CA ALA A 90 20.35 2.99 10.38
C ALA A 90 19.15 3.69 11.07
N ASP A 91 17.91 3.20 10.87
CA ASP A 91 16.71 3.76 11.49
C ASP A 91 16.43 3.25 12.92
N GLY A 92 17.33 2.40 13.47
CA GLY A 92 17.18 1.87 14.82
C GLY A 92 17.34 2.94 15.90
N TYR A 93 16.69 2.74 17.03
CA TYR A 93 16.75 3.63 18.19
C TYR A 93 16.71 2.85 19.51
N ALA A 94 17.21 3.49 20.56
CA ALA A 94 17.04 3.04 21.94
C ALA A 94 16.53 4.19 22.82
N ILE A 95 15.60 3.86 23.73
CA ILE A 95 15.07 4.77 24.74
C ILE A 95 15.52 4.27 26.10
N ASP A 96 16.32 5.05 26.80
CA ASP A 96 16.81 4.75 28.14
C ASP A 96 16.34 5.83 29.12
N CYS A 97 15.56 5.43 30.11
CA CYS A 97 15.17 6.34 31.21
C CYS A 97 15.75 5.82 32.51
N SER A 98 16.77 6.53 33.04
CA SER A 98 17.44 6.16 34.27
C SER A 98 18.10 7.40 34.92
N HIS A 99 18.25 7.38 36.26
CA HIS A 99 19.00 8.38 37.03
C HIS A 99 18.64 9.86 36.70
N GLY A 100 17.34 10.15 36.41
CA GLY A 100 16.87 11.51 36.11
C GLY A 100 17.19 11.99 34.69
N THR A 101 17.63 11.10 33.79
CA THR A 101 17.88 11.39 32.38
C THR A 101 17.07 10.44 31.52
N LEU A 102 16.39 10.98 30.53
CA LEU A 102 15.76 10.23 29.43
C LEU A 102 16.62 10.45 28.19
N ALA A 103 17.21 9.38 27.66
CA ALA A 103 18.03 9.43 26.45
C ALA A 103 17.30 8.72 25.31
N ILE A 104 17.15 9.39 24.17
CA ILE A 104 16.69 8.80 22.91
C ILE A 104 17.91 8.73 22.00
N LYS A 105 18.45 7.51 21.88
CA LYS A 105 19.65 7.20 21.09
C LYS A 105 19.28 6.71 19.72
N THR A 106 20.11 6.95 18.72
CA THR A 106 19.87 6.57 17.35
C THR A 106 21.10 5.93 16.70
N ALA A 107 20.86 4.95 15.83
CA ALA A 107 21.90 4.39 14.96
C ALA A 107 22.09 5.23 13.67
N GLY A 108 21.26 6.23 13.45
CA GLY A 108 21.27 7.10 12.27
C GLY A 108 19.87 7.28 11.66
N GLY A 109 19.81 7.64 10.40
CA GLY A 109 18.54 7.84 9.67
C GLY A 109 17.53 8.70 10.41
N LYS A 110 16.29 8.23 10.49
CA LYS A 110 15.19 8.87 11.24
C LYS A 110 14.97 8.28 12.65
N GLY A 111 15.91 7.47 13.17
CA GLY A 111 15.76 6.75 14.45
C GLY A 111 15.40 7.66 15.63
N ALA A 112 15.92 8.88 15.69
CA ALA A 112 15.57 9.83 16.75
C ALA A 112 14.08 10.23 16.72
N ILE A 113 13.49 10.45 15.55
CA ILE A 113 12.07 10.76 15.37
C ILE A 113 11.22 9.54 15.77
N TYR A 114 11.62 8.35 15.34
CA TYR A 114 10.91 7.09 15.64
C TYR A 114 10.95 6.74 17.13
N GLY A 115 12.09 7.02 17.81
CA GLY A 115 12.20 6.88 19.25
C GLY A 115 11.28 7.83 20.02
N VAL A 116 11.18 9.09 19.57
CA VAL A 116 10.22 10.06 20.14
C VAL A 116 8.78 9.60 19.92
N ALA A 117 8.41 9.16 18.72
CA ALA A 117 7.07 8.66 18.46
C ALA A 117 6.71 7.49 19.39
N THR A 118 7.65 6.54 19.57
CA THR A 118 7.46 5.41 20.50
C THR A 118 7.32 5.85 21.96
N LEU A 119 8.11 6.86 22.40
CA LEU A 119 7.97 7.43 23.74
C LEU A 119 6.57 8.04 23.94
N LEU A 120 6.09 8.79 22.96
CA LEU A 120 4.77 9.42 22.99
C LEU A 120 3.64 8.37 23.02
N GLU A 121 3.75 7.32 22.21
CA GLU A 121 2.81 6.20 22.22
C GLU A 121 2.77 5.51 23.59
N LYS A 122 3.93 5.13 24.12
CA LYS A 122 4.04 4.30 25.34
C LYS A 122 3.79 5.06 26.64
N CYS A 123 4.20 6.33 26.71
CA CYS A 123 4.23 7.08 27.96
C CYS A 123 3.21 8.22 28.05
N LEU A 124 2.80 8.81 26.93
CA LEU A 124 1.82 9.89 26.90
C LEU A 124 0.45 9.44 26.36
N GLY A 125 0.34 8.20 25.86
CA GLY A 125 -0.91 7.66 25.31
C GLY A 125 -1.37 8.40 24.05
N VAL A 126 -0.41 8.87 23.23
CA VAL A 126 -0.71 9.50 21.95
C VAL A 126 -0.79 8.41 20.90
N ASP A 127 -1.96 8.23 20.28
CA ASP A 127 -2.18 7.32 19.15
C ASP A 127 -2.42 8.14 17.87
N TYR A 128 -1.45 8.16 16.96
CA TYR A 128 -1.59 8.80 15.65
C TYR A 128 -2.19 7.78 14.67
N LEU A 129 -3.50 7.89 14.40
CA LEU A 129 -4.28 6.84 13.73
C LEU A 129 -4.41 7.05 12.23
N ALA A 130 -4.52 8.31 11.79
CA ALA A 130 -4.64 8.66 10.37
C ALA A 130 -4.01 10.04 10.12
N SER A 131 -3.86 10.43 8.86
CA SER A 131 -3.41 11.78 8.49
C SER A 131 -4.22 12.84 9.24
N HIS A 132 -3.52 13.70 9.97
CA HIS A 132 -4.08 14.77 10.80
C HIS A 132 -5.08 14.30 11.90
N TYR A 133 -5.14 13.01 12.19
CA TYR A 133 -6.01 12.48 13.24
C TYR A 133 -5.25 11.61 14.23
N TYR A 134 -5.25 12.04 15.49
CA TYR A 134 -4.66 11.34 16.63
C TYR A 134 -5.51 11.53 17.86
N THR A 135 -5.36 10.62 18.81
CA THR A 135 -5.95 10.73 20.14
C THR A 135 -4.87 11.01 21.17
N LEU A 136 -5.20 11.78 22.17
CA LEU A 136 -4.36 12.02 23.33
C LEU A 136 -5.22 12.21 24.58
N THR A 137 -4.68 11.89 25.76
CA THR A 137 -5.33 12.12 27.03
C THR A 137 -4.67 13.32 27.73
N PRO A 138 -5.38 14.44 27.95
CA PRO A 138 -4.83 15.60 28.66
C PRO A 138 -4.36 15.22 30.05
N SER A 139 -3.19 15.73 30.45
CA SER A 139 -2.63 15.53 31.79
C SER A 139 -1.75 16.70 32.21
N ALA A 140 -2.00 17.28 33.37
CA ALA A 140 -1.17 18.32 33.96
C ALA A 140 0.17 17.79 34.52
N ASN A 141 0.35 16.46 34.57
CA ASN A 141 1.57 15.83 35.07
C ASN A 141 2.05 14.77 34.07
N ILE A 142 3.31 14.87 33.65
CA ILE A 142 3.93 13.90 32.76
C ILE A 142 5.22 13.39 33.39
N ASN A 143 5.21 12.11 33.79
CA ASN A 143 6.35 11.44 34.38
C ASN A 143 6.70 10.23 33.52
N ILE A 144 7.96 10.13 33.11
CA ILE A 144 8.46 8.99 32.35
C ILE A 144 9.06 7.97 33.34
N PRO A 145 8.54 6.75 33.39
CA PRO A 145 9.06 5.71 34.29
C PRO A 145 10.45 5.25 33.84
N ALA A 146 11.16 4.55 34.73
CA ALA A 146 12.36 3.81 34.34
C ALA A 146 11.99 2.82 33.20
N MET A 147 12.72 2.91 32.09
CA MET A 147 12.48 2.03 30.95
C MET A 147 13.72 1.87 30.09
N HIS A 148 13.78 0.73 29.42
CA HIS A 148 14.70 0.47 28.32
C HIS A 148 13.93 -0.12 27.15
N VAL A 149 13.99 0.52 25.98
CA VAL A 149 13.38 0.04 24.74
C VAL A 149 14.44 0.18 23.65
N ALA A 150 14.70 -0.90 22.90
CA ALA A 150 15.57 -0.85 21.74
C ALA A 150 14.84 -1.53 20.58
N GLU A 151 14.70 -0.82 19.47
CA GLU A 151 14.00 -1.31 18.29
C GLU A 151 14.80 -1.01 17.01
N SER A 152 14.67 -1.92 16.05
CA SER A 152 15.18 -1.77 14.69
C SER A 152 14.13 -2.27 13.70
N PRO A 153 14.01 -1.64 12.52
CA PRO A 153 13.03 -2.07 11.53
C PRO A 153 13.35 -3.46 10.96
N ALA A 154 12.30 -4.22 10.65
CA ALA A 154 12.44 -5.50 9.94
C ALA A 154 12.92 -5.31 8.49
N PHE A 155 12.61 -4.17 7.88
CA PHE A 155 12.98 -3.80 6.52
C PHE A 155 13.65 -2.44 6.54
N ARG A 156 14.76 -2.27 5.81
CA ARG A 156 15.54 -1.01 5.77
C ARG A 156 14.85 0.12 5.00
N PHE A 157 13.94 -0.21 4.07
CA PHE A 157 13.10 0.73 3.34
C PHE A 157 11.65 0.26 3.38
N ARG A 158 10.73 1.20 3.67
CA ARG A 158 9.31 0.93 3.93
C ARG A 158 8.50 2.08 3.36
N GLN A 159 7.79 1.82 2.28
CA GLN A 159 6.91 2.81 1.66
C GLN A 159 5.53 2.20 1.41
N THR A 160 4.49 2.96 1.67
CA THR A 160 3.13 2.65 1.19
C THR A 160 2.68 3.72 0.20
N PHE A 161 2.05 3.33 -0.89
CA PHE A 161 1.32 4.28 -1.74
C PHE A 161 -0.06 4.52 -1.12
N SER A 162 -0.08 5.25 -0.01
CA SER A 162 -1.28 5.66 0.70
C SER A 162 -1.38 7.19 0.71
N TYR A 163 -2.59 7.73 0.52
CA TYR A 163 -2.81 9.17 0.62
C TYR A 163 -2.43 9.73 2.02
N SER A 164 -2.50 8.90 3.06
CA SER A 164 -2.11 9.27 4.41
C SER A 164 -0.64 9.68 4.54
N ASN A 165 0.22 9.20 3.64
CA ASN A 165 1.64 9.56 3.60
C ASN A 165 1.91 11.00 3.15
N ASN A 166 0.90 11.68 2.60
CA ASN A 166 1.00 13.11 2.28
C ASN A 166 1.11 13.98 3.55
N ASP A 167 0.75 13.46 4.73
CA ASP A 167 1.08 14.06 6.02
C ASP A 167 2.48 13.60 6.49
N PRO A 168 3.51 14.46 6.45
CA PRO A 168 4.87 14.07 6.84
C PRO A 168 4.97 13.61 8.31
N THR A 169 4.15 14.18 9.20
CA THR A 169 4.13 13.78 10.62
C THR A 169 3.57 12.37 10.76
N TYR A 170 2.47 12.05 10.08
CA TYR A 170 1.91 10.71 10.05
C TYR A 170 2.90 9.69 9.46
N ARG A 171 3.52 10.02 8.32
CA ARG A 171 4.50 9.17 7.66
C ARG A 171 5.68 8.84 8.58
N ASP A 172 6.27 9.87 9.23
CA ASP A 172 7.36 9.66 10.18
C ASP A 172 6.90 8.90 11.43
N TRP A 173 5.67 9.15 11.93
CA TRP A 173 5.09 8.40 13.05
C TRP A 173 4.90 6.92 12.71
N MET A 174 4.46 6.60 11.49
CA MET A 174 4.34 5.23 11.00
C MET A 174 5.67 4.64 10.56
N ARG A 175 6.79 5.35 10.72
CA ARG A 175 8.15 4.93 10.39
C ARG A 175 8.31 4.59 8.90
N LEU A 176 7.58 5.29 8.04
CA LEU A 176 7.60 5.14 6.60
C LEU A 176 8.57 6.14 5.94
N GLN A 177 8.94 5.84 4.71
CA GLN A 177 9.87 6.61 3.88
C GLN A 177 9.24 6.88 2.51
N GLU A 178 9.86 7.79 1.75
CA GLU A 178 9.49 8.06 0.37
C GLU A 178 10.61 7.59 -0.57
N HIS A 179 10.26 7.04 -1.74
CA HIS A 179 11.27 6.64 -2.72
C HIS A 179 12.19 7.79 -3.14
N ARG A 180 11.71 9.03 -3.12
CA ARG A 180 12.51 10.25 -3.39
C ARG A 180 13.63 10.49 -2.38
N GLU A 181 13.54 9.92 -1.20
CA GLU A 181 14.62 9.98 -0.19
C GLU A 181 15.78 9.04 -0.56
N LEU A 182 15.53 8.04 -1.41
CA LEU A 182 16.49 7.00 -1.78
C LEU A 182 16.94 7.10 -3.25
N PHE A 183 15.99 7.33 -4.17
CA PHE A 183 16.23 7.27 -5.61
C PHE A 183 16.54 8.64 -6.21
N ALA A 184 17.67 8.76 -6.92
CA ALA A 184 18.10 9.96 -7.59
C ALA A 184 17.10 10.37 -8.68
N ALA A 185 16.74 11.67 -8.74
CA ALA A 185 15.84 12.25 -9.75
C ALA A 185 14.52 11.47 -9.92
N ASP A 186 14.02 10.86 -8.85
CA ASP A 186 12.78 10.07 -8.91
C ASP A 186 12.85 8.89 -9.93
N MET A 187 14.05 8.33 -10.10
CA MET A 187 14.31 7.20 -11.00
C MET A 187 14.13 5.86 -10.27
N TRP A 188 12.89 5.49 -9.96
CA TRP A 188 12.65 4.34 -9.11
C TRP A 188 11.99 3.12 -9.79
N VAL A 189 11.14 3.30 -10.82
CA VAL A 189 10.54 2.22 -11.63
C VAL A 189 10.31 2.67 -13.08
N HIS A 190 10.23 1.74 -14.03
CA HIS A 190 9.93 1.97 -15.45
C HIS A 190 10.81 3.07 -16.08
N THR A 191 12.13 2.94 -15.91
CA THR A 191 13.08 4.02 -16.21
C THR A 191 13.73 3.91 -17.59
N PHE A 192 13.50 2.85 -18.34
CA PHE A 192 14.18 2.64 -19.63
C PHE A 192 13.99 3.80 -20.60
N ASP A 193 12.75 4.23 -20.85
CA ASP A 193 12.51 5.33 -21.79
C ASP A 193 13.02 6.70 -21.24
N ARG A 194 13.17 6.84 -19.92
CA ARG A 194 13.78 8.04 -19.29
C ARG A 194 15.29 8.06 -19.42
N LEU A 195 15.94 6.90 -19.42
CA LEU A 195 17.40 6.76 -19.55
C LEU A 195 17.87 6.74 -21.01
N LEU A 196 17.11 6.10 -21.91
CA LEU A 196 17.37 6.02 -23.33
C LEU A 196 16.07 6.31 -24.10
N PRO A 197 15.68 7.59 -24.25
CA PRO A 197 14.38 7.98 -24.80
C PRO A 197 14.19 7.52 -26.26
N SER A 198 13.13 6.77 -26.51
CA SER A 198 12.78 6.29 -27.86
C SER A 198 12.42 7.43 -28.81
N ALA A 199 11.93 8.55 -28.30
CA ALA A 199 11.68 9.77 -29.07
C ALA A 199 12.98 10.39 -29.64
N VAL A 200 14.13 10.16 -28.99
CA VAL A 200 15.44 10.68 -29.41
C VAL A 200 16.15 9.69 -30.35
N TYR A 201 16.24 8.43 -29.92
CA TYR A 201 17.07 7.44 -30.59
C TYR A 201 16.29 6.51 -31.53
N GLY A 202 14.97 6.40 -31.40
CA GLY A 202 14.18 5.35 -32.05
C GLY A 202 14.21 5.37 -33.58
N LYS A 203 14.35 6.55 -34.21
CA LYS A 203 14.46 6.67 -35.68
C LYS A 203 15.87 6.41 -36.20
N SER A 204 16.89 6.92 -35.50
CA SER A 204 18.29 6.80 -35.91
C SER A 204 18.95 5.49 -35.52
N HIS A 205 18.50 4.89 -34.42
CA HIS A 205 19.07 3.71 -33.82
C HIS A 205 17.97 2.74 -33.38
N PRO A 206 17.14 2.20 -34.30
CA PRO A 206 16.10 1.22 -33.94
C PRO A 206 16.67 -0.06 -33.31
N GLU A 207 17.94 -0.39 -33.59
CA GLU A 207 18.66 -1.55 -33.04
C GLU A 207 18.91 -1.46 -31.52
N TYR A 208 18.75 -0.30 -30.91
CA TYR A 208 18.82 -0.14 -29.45
C TYR A 208 17.60 -0.72 -28.74
N TYR A 209 16.48 -0.91 -29.45
CA TYR A 209 15.20 -1.34 -28.90
C TYR A 209 14.90 -2.80 -29.25
N SER A 210 13.91 -3.36 -28.57
CA SER A 210 13.54 -4.76 -28.70
C SER A 210 13.23 -5.18 -30.14
N PHE A 211 13.76 -6.32 -30.52
CA PHE A 211 13.38 -7.05 -31.73
C PHE A 211 12.28 -8.05 -31.38
N ILE A 212 11.08 -7.85 -31.93
CA ILE A 212 9.87 -8.62 -31.62
C ILE A 212 9.17 -8.98 -32.92
N ASN A 213 8.87 -10.26 -33.15
CA ASN A 213 8.16 -10.75 -34.34
C ASN A 213 8.76 -10.28 -35.67
N GLY A 214 10.09 -10.28 -35.77
CA GLY A 214 10.80 -9.92 -37.02
C GLY A 214 11.17 -8.42 -37.16
N ASP A 215 10.68 -7.55 -36.27
CA ASP A 215 10.86 -6.10 -36.37
C ASP A 215 11.48 -5.47 -35.13
N ARG A 216 12.25 -4.39 -35.33
CA ARG A 216 12.66 -3.50 -34.23
C ARG A 216 11.51 -2.56 -33.88
N ARG A 217 11.20 -2.49 -32.59
CA ARG A 217 10.04 -1.74 -32.09
C ARG A 217 10.44 -0.68 -31.07
N PRO A 218 11.00 0.49 -31.50
CA PRO A 218 11.25 1.59 -30.60
C PRO A 218 9.92 2.17 -30.09
N GLY A 219 9.86 2.52 -28.80
CA GLY A 219 8.68 3.11 -28.17
C GLY A 219 8.76 3.06 -26.65
N ASN A 220 7.94 3.86 -25.99
CA ASN A 220 7.89 3.93 -24.53
C ASN A 220 7.30 2.68 -23.84
N HIS A 221 6.70 1.78 -24.61
CA HIS A 221 6.23 0.46 -24.14
C HIS A 221 7.15 -0.69 -24.59
N SER A 222 8.21 -0.39 -25.34
CA SER A 222 9.23 -1.36 -25.76
C SER A 222 10.37 -1.42 -24.74
N GLN A 223 11.19 -2.47 -24.83
CA GLN A 223 12.38 -2.62 -24.00
C GLN A 223 13.64 -2.36 -24.80
N TRP A 224 14.80 -2.44 -24.15
CA TRP A 224 16.10 -2.32 -24.80
C TRP A 224 16.60 -3.66 -25.37
N CYS A 225 17.45 -3.60 -26.37
CA CYS A 225 18.32 -4.70 -26.77
C CYS A 225 19.55 -4.74 -25.87
N LEU A 226 19.44 -5.40 -24.69
CA LEU A 226 20.45 -5.36 -23.63
C LEU A 226 21.81 -6.01 -24.03
N THR A 227 21.87 -6.70 -25.17
CA THR A 227 23.11 -7.22 -25.75
C THR A 227 23.75 -6.27 -26.76
N ASN A 228 23.08 -5.16 -27.11
CA ASN A 228 23.69 -4.13 -27.96
C ASN A 228 24.77 -3.38 -27.15
N PRO A 229 26.04 -3.32 -27.65
CA PRO A 229 27.15 -2.74 -26.90
C PRO A 229 27.04 -1.21 -26.72
N ASP A 230 26.41 -0.52 -27.66
CA ASP A 230 26.43 0.96 -27.71
C ASP A 230 25.56 1.58 -26.61
N ILE A 231 24.45 0.92 -26.24
CA ILE A 231 23.51 1.46 -25.23
C ILE A 231 24.15 1.56 -23.85
N PHE A 232 25.15 0.72 -23.54
CA PHE A 232 25.76 0.70 -22.21
C PHE A 232 26.44 2.04 -21.87
N GLU A 233 27.26 2.57 -22.77
CA GLU A 233 27.98 3.84 -22.53
C GLU A 233 27.01 5.02 -22.48
N ILE A 234 25.98 5.04 -23.34
CA ILE A 234 24.95 6.09 -23.34
C ILE A 234 24.24 6.12 -21.99
N VAL A 235 23.79 4.94 -21.52
CA VAL A 235 23.08 4.80 -20.24
C VAL A 235 24.00 5.12 -19.05
N ALA A 236 25.26 4.64 -19.05
CA ALA A 236 26.22 4.92 -18.00
C ALA A 236 26.52 6.42 -17.88
N HIS A 237 26.71 7.12 -19.00
CA HIS A 237 26.87 8.58 -19.02
C HIS A 237 25.64 9.33 -18.48
N ARG A 238 24.44 8.86 -18.82
CA ARG A 238 23.19 9.45 -18.32
C ARG A 238 23.07 9.28 -16.81
N ILE A 239 23.37 8.08 -16.31
CA ILE A 239 23.35 7.75 -14.87
C ILE A 239 24.37 8.59 -14.09
N ASP A 240 25.60 8.74 -14.60
CA ASP A 240 26.63 9.58 -13.98
C ASP A 240 26.16 11.04 -13.85
N SER A 241 25.54 11.57 -14.91
CA SER A 241 24.98 12.93 -14.91
C SER A 241 23.85 13.08 -13.87
N ILE A 242 22.99 12.07 -13.73
CA ILE A 242 21.90 12.08 -12.74
C ILE A 242 22.46 12.06 -11.32
N PHE A 243 23.44 11.20 -11.00
CA PHE A 243 24.04 11.18 -9.67
C PHE A 243 24.80 12.46 -9.32
N LYS A 244 25.51 13.06 -10.28
CA LYS A 244 26.17 14.36 -10.08
C LYS A 244 25.18 15.49 -9.77
N ALA A 245 24.01 15.46 -10.39
CA ALA A 245 22.95 16.43 -10.14
C ALA A 245 22.16 16.17 -8.83
N ASN A 246 22.29 14.98 -8.24
CA ASN A 246 21.54 14.56 -7.05
C ASN A 246 22.49 13.95 -5.98
N PRO A 247 23.43 14.72 -5.41
CA PRO A 247 24.48 14.21 -4.54
C PRO A 247 23.96 13.65 -3.19
N GLY A 248 22.71 13.97 -2.82
CA GLY A 248 22.06 13.49 -1.60
C GLY A 248 21.48 12.07 -1.69
N THR A 249 21.46 11.47 -2.90
CA THR A 249 20.92 10.14 -3.15
C THR A 249 21.97 9.24 -3.80
N ASN A 250 21.87 7.94 -3.58
CA ASN A 250 22.86 6.98 -4.07
C ASN A 250 22.25 5.82 -4.88
N THR A 251 20.94 5.81 -5.10
CA THR A 251 20.22 4.70 -5.73
C THR A 251 19.55 5.18 -7.02
N ILE A 252 19.56 4.32 -8.04
CA ILE A 252 18.81 4.52 -9.28
C ILE A 252 18.22 3.18 -9.73
N SER A 253 17.01 3.21 -10.24
CA SER A 253 16.44 2.05 -10.94
C SER A 253 16.81 2.08 -12.41
N VAL A 254 17.20 0.92 -12.94
CA VAL A 254 17.38 0.64 -14.35
C VAL A 254 16.45 -0.54 -14.67
N SER A 255 15.21 -0.21 -14.98
CA SER A 255 14.12 -1.18 -15.08
C SER A 255 13.29 -0.98 -16.34
N GLN A 256 12.73 -2.11 -16.80
CA GLN A 256 11.89 -2.17 -17.99
C GLN A 256 10.71 -1.20 -17.92
N ASN A 257 10.29 -0.74 -19.11
CA ASN A 257 9.02 -0.04 -19.30
C ASN A 257 7.85 -1.00 -19.00
N ASP A 258 6.69 -0.47 -18.66
CA ASP A 258 5.50 -1.27 -18.41
C ASP A 258 5.01 -1.93 -19.72
N GLY A 259 4.82 -3.24 -19.69
CA GLY A 259 4.37 -4.01 -20.86
C GLY A 259 4.70 -5.50 -20.75
N ASN A 260 3.80 -6.32 -21.29
CA ASN A 260 3.94 -7.78 -21.38
C ASN A 260 4.70 -8.18 -22.64
N ASP A 261 5.56 -9.20 -22.55
CA ASP A 261 6.23 -9.88 -23.68
C ASP A 261 6.90 -8.92 -24.68
N THR A 262 7.41 -7.81 -24.19
CA THR A 262 8.02 -6.74 -24.99
C THR A 262 9.55 -6.78 -24.99
N TYR A 263 10.17 -7.78 -24.34
CA TYR A 263 11.62 -7.94 -24.27
C TYR A 263 12.23 -8.36 -25.63
N CYS A 264 13.51 -8.05 -25.82
CA CYS A 264 14.20 -8.27 -27.06
C CYS A 264 14.41 -9.77 -27.35
N GLN A 265 13.99 -10.21 -28.54
CA GLN A 265 14.10 -11.58 -29.04
C GLN A 265 15.11 -11.70 -30.21
N CYS A 266 16.03 -10.74 -30.36
CA CYS A 266 17.10 -10.87 -31.34
C CYS A 266 18.01 -12.08 -31.00
N PRO A 267 18.76 -12.64 -31.98
CA PRO A 267 19.58 -13.86 -31.76
C PRO A 267 20.49 -13.79 -30.54
N GLU A 268 21.16 -12.64 -30.30
CA GLU A 268 22.07 -12.48 -29.16
C GLU A 268 21.33 -12.44 -27.82
N CYS A 269 20.21 -11.69 -27.71
CA CYS A 269 19.40 -11.68 -26.51
C CYS A 269 18.79 -13.05 -26.24
N ARG A 270 18.28 -13.74 -27.26
CA ARG A 270 17.73 -15.08 -27.14
C ARG A 270 18.78 -16.07 -26.64
N LYS A 271 19.99 -16.07 -27.20
CA LYS A 271 21.10 -16.92 -26.75
C LYS A 271 21.39 -16.76 -25.24
N VAL A 272 21.39 -15.51 -24.75
CA VAL A 272 21.58 -15.25 -23.32
C VAL A 272 20.40 -15.73 -22.49
N ASN A 273 19.17 -15.43 -22.93
CA ASN A 273 17.95 -15.80 -22.21
C ASN A 273 17.77 -17.32 -22.14
N ASP A 274 18.07 -18.06 -23.21
CA ASP A 274 18.02 -19.52 -23.27
C ASP A 274 19.06 -20.13 -22.32
N TYR A 275 20.29 -19.59 -22.30
CA TYR A 275 21.34 -20.02 -21.37
C TYR A 275 20.93 -19.79 -19.92
N GLU A 276 20.40 -18.62 -19.61
CA GLU A 276 19.99 -18.25 -18.25
C GLU A 276 18.60 -18.84 -17.86
N GLY A 277 17.84 -19.33 -18.82
CA GLY A 277 16.49 -19.89 -18.62
C GLY A 277 15.43 -18.86 -18.24
N SER A 278 15.74 -17.56 -18.34
CA SER A 278 14.85 -16.44 -18.07
C SER A 278 15.35 -15.16 -18.77
N PRO A 279 14.46 -14.31 -19.26
CA PRO A 279 14.82 -12.97 -19.75
C PRO A 279 15.55 -12.12 -18.73
N SER A 280 15.36 -12.35 -17.43
CA SER A 280 16.08 -11.67 -16.34
C SER A 280 17.62 -11.81 -16.47
N GLY A 281 18.12 -12.82 -17.17
CA GLY A 281 19.55 -13.00 -17.41
C GLY A 281 20.20 -11.84 -18.14
N CYS A 282 19.60 -11.35 -19.22
CA CYS A 282 20.09 -10.15 -19.93
C CYS A 282 20.08 -8.93 -19.00
N TYR A 283 19.02 -8.77 -18.18
CA TYR A 283 18.89 -7.63 -17.27
C TYR A 283 19.98 -7.64 -16.19
N ILE A 284 20.19 -8.77 -15.51
CA ILE A 284 21.20 -8.86 -14.45
C ILE A 284 22.62 -8.68 -14.99
N ARG A 285 22.93 -9.24 -16.17
CA ARG A 285 24.25 -9.02 -16.82
C ARG A 285 24.49 -7.55 -17.12
N PHE A 286 23.50 -6.84 -17.64
CA PHE A 286 23.59 -5.41 -17.92
C PHE A 286 23.74 -4.57 -16.63
N LEU A 287 22.92 -4.87 -15.61
CA LEU A 287 23.01 -4.18 -14.34
C LEU A 287 24.32 -4.42 -13.60
N ASN A 288 24.85 -5.64 -13.62
CA ASN A 288 26.12 -5.95 -12.99
C ASN A 288 27.25 -5.09 -13.59
N ARG A 289 27.29 -4.90 -14.90
CA ARG A 289 28.25 -3.98 -15.55
C ARG A 289 28.11 -2.54 -15.06
N LEU A 290 26.89 -2.05 -14.85
CA LEU A 290 26.64 -0.74 -14.27
C LEU A 290 27.09 -0.69 -12.81
N ALA A 291 26.78 -1.74 -12.04
CA ALA A 291 27.14 -1.86 -10.63
C ALA A 291 28.67 -1.92 -10.41
N GLU A 292 29.40 -2.54 -11.32
CA GLU A 292 30.87 -2.53 -11.36
C GLU A 292 31.42 -1.16 -11.72
N ARG A 293 30.79 -0.46 -12.66
CA ARG A 293 31.20 0.90 -13.10
C ARG A 293 31.00 1.95 -12.00
N PHE A 294 30.01 1.74 -11.11
CA PHE A 294 29.65 2.65 -10.03
C PHE A 294 29.56 1.91 -8.69
N PRO A 295 30.69 1.46 -8.12
CA PRO A 295 30.71 0.56 -6.97
C PRO A 295 30.19 1.20 -5.66
N ASP A 296 30.18 2.54 -5.57
CA ASP A 296 29.65 3.32 -4.44
C ASP A 296 28.15 3.63 -4.58
N LYS A 297 27.52 3.23 -5.69
CA LYS A 297 26.10 3.45 -5.97
C LYS A 297 25.28 2.17 -5.85
N GLN A 298 23.98 2.33 -5.66
CA GLN A 298 23.01 1.24 -5.61
C GLN A 298 22.15 1.25 -6.88
N PHE A 299 21.88 0.08 -7.39
CA PHE A 299 20.99 -0.12 -8.52
C PHE A 299 19.75 -0.90 -8.10
N SER A 300 18.62 -0.64 -8.75
CA SER A 300 17.41 -1.44 -8.62
C SER A 300 16.91 -1.85 -10.00
N THR A 301 16.25 -2.98 -10.10
CA THR A 301 15.54 -3.42 -11.30
C THR A 301 14.27 -4.17 -10.93
N LEU A 302 13.30 -4.19 -11.84
CA LEU A 302 12.07 -4.94 -11.66
C LEU A 302 12.28 -6.42 -12.03
N ALA A 303 11.86 -7.32 -11.15
CA ALA A 303 11.55 -8.71 -11.45
C ALA A 303 10.02 -8.80 -11.59
N TYR A 304 9.52 -8.51 -12.79
CA TYR A 304 8.13 -8.23 -13.09
C TYR A 304 7.73 -8.84 -14.42
N LEU A 305 6.61 -9.53 -14.47
CA LEU A 305 6.11 -10.23 -15.65
C LEU A 305 7.19 -11.16 -16.24
N PHE A 306 7.69 -10.89 -17.44
CA PHE A 306 8.66 -11.74 -18.12
C PHE A 306 10.03 -11.85 -17.42
N THR A 307 10.38 -10.95 -16.49
CA THR A 307 11.61 -11.02 -15.69
C THR A 307 11.37 -11.54 -14.26
N MET A 308 10.18 -11.99 -13.90
CA MET A 308 9.82 -12.41 -12.55
C MET A 308 10.75 -13.50 -12.00
N HIS A 309 11.12 -14.48 -12.82
CA HIS A 309 11.98 -15.59 -12.40
C HIS A 309 13.47 -15.26 -12.47
N PRO A 310 14.28 -15.72 -11.49
CA PRO A 310 15.72 -15.48 -11.48
C PRO A 310 16.44 -16.24 -12.62
N PRO A 311 17.59 -15.73 -13.07
CA PRO A 311 18.46 -16.42 -14.01
C PRO A 311 19.15 -17.61 -13.34
N LYS A 312 19.57 -18.61 -14.16
CA LYS A 312 20.23 -19.85 -13.67
C LYS A 312 21.69 -19.64 -13.25
N HIS A 313 22.43 -18.81 -13.96
CA HIS A 313 23.89 -18.74 -13.85
C HIS A 313 24.39 -17.41 -13.32
N VAL A 314 23.93 -16.28 -13.86
CA VAL A 314 24.36 -14.96 -13.39
C VAL A 314 23.68 -14.61 -12.06
N LYS A 315 24.45 -14.01 -11.13
CA LYS A 315 23.93 -13.51 -9.85
C LYS A 315 24.01 -11.99 -9.81
N PRO A 316 23.05 -11.31 -9.17
CA PRO A 316 23.14 -9.88 -8.91
C PRO A 316 24.36 -9.57 -8.01
N LEU A 317 25.05 -8.47 -8.30
CA LEU A 317 26.08 -7.95 -7.40
C LEU A 317 25.47 -7.39 -6.11
N PRO A 318 26.25 -7.24 -5.01
CA PRO A 318 25.75 -6.78 -3.71
C PRO A 318 25.09 -5.40 -3.71
N ASN A 319 25.37 -4.55 -4.70
CA ASN A 319 24.77 -3.24 -4.88
C ASN A 319 23.62 -3.22 -5.92
N VAL A 320 23.08 -4.42 -6.25
CA VAL A 320 21.89 -4.57 -7.12
C VAL A 320 20.71 -5.08 -6.31
N ASN A 321 19.61 -4.32 -6.29
CA ASN A 321 18.37 -4.63 -5.59
C ASN A 321 17.34 -5.17 -6.60
N ILE A 322 16.72 -6.30 -6.29
CA ILE A 322 15.74 -6.96 -7.15
C ILE A 322 14.34 -6.62 -6.63
N MET A 323 13.59 -5.80 -7.37
CA MET A 323 12.22 -5.43 -7.02
C MET A 323 11.24 -6.42 -7.63
N LEU A 324 10.81 -7.38 -6.82
CA LEU A 324 9.90 -8.45 -7.21
C LEU A 324 8.45 -8.05 -6.98
N CYS A 325 7.63 -8.15 -8.02
CA CYS A 325 6.23 -7.73 -8.03
C CYS A 325 5.28 -8.93 -8.03
N ASP A 326 4.21 -8.89 -7.23
CA ASP A 326 3.22 -9.96 -7.11
C ASP A 326 1.85 -9.61 -7.72
N ILE A 327 1.84 -8.78 -8.76
CA ILE A 327 0.65 -8.18 -9.39
C ILE A 327 -0.43 -9.23 -9.76
N ASP A 328 -0.04 -10.40 -10.26
CA ASP A 328 -0.99 -11.43 -10.73
C ASP A 328 -1.54 -12.30 -9.60
N CYS A 329 -1.07 -12.13 -8.36
CA CYS A 329 -1.54 -12.92 -7.23
C CYS A 329 -2.94 -12.51 -6.78
N LYS A 330 -3.72 -13.48 -6.29
CA LYS A 330 -5.01 -13.26 -5.61
C LYS A 330 -4.78 -13.01 -4.12
N ARG A 331 -5.73 -12.33 -3.47
CA ARG A 331 -5.54 -11.80 -2.11
C ARG A 331 -6.60 -12.26 -1.09
N GLU A 332 -7.38 -13.29 -1.41
CA GLU A 332 -8.33 -13.88 -0.47
C GLU A 332 -7.65 -14.71 0.63
N VAL A 333 -6.48 -15.27 0.35
CA VAL A 333 -5.66 -16.04 1.30
C VAL A 333 -4.18 -15.64 1.16
N PRO A 334 -3.31 -15.97 2.14
CA PRO A 334 -1.87 -15.70 2.04
C PRO A 334 -1.26 -16.24 0.75
N LEU A 335 -0.22 -15.59 0.26
CA LEU A 335 0.47 -15.96 -0.99
C LEU A 335 0.97 -17.42 -1.02
N THR A 336 1.26 -18.00 0.15
CA THR A 336 1.64 -19.42 0.29
C THR A 336 0.48 -20.38 0.13
N ASP A 337 -0.76 -19.93 0.31
CA ASP A 337 -1.93 -20.77 0.49
C ASP A 337 -2.83 -20.80 -0.76
N ASN A 338 -2.51 -20.02 -1.81
CA ASN A 338 -3.26 -20.00 -3.05
C ASN A 338 -2.40 -20.38 -4.28
N GLU A 339 -3.07 -20.82 -5.35
CA GLU A 339 -2.39 -21.26 -6.57
C GLU A 339 -1.69 -20.12 -7.30
N SER A 340 -2.31 -18.93 -7.36
CA SER A 340 -1.73 -17.77 -8.03
C SER A 340 -0.46 -17.27 -7.33
N GLY A 341 -0.38 -17.42 -6.02
CA GLY A 341 0.80 -17.06 -5.22
C GLY A 341 1.98 -18.02 -5.38
N ARG A 342 1.75 -19.28 -5.77
CA ARG A 342 2.81 -20.30 -5.86
C ARG A 342 3.94 -19.91 -6.80
N ASP A 343 3.63 -19.28 -7.92
CA ASP A 343 4.63 -18.87 -8.89
C ASP A 343 5.49 -17.73 -8.36
N PHE A 344 4.84 -16.74 -7.76
CA PHE A 344 5.53 -15.66 -7.05
C PHE A 344 6.42 -16.18 -5.91
N VAL A 345 5.92 -17.10 -5.08
CA VAL A 345 6.70 -17.69 -3.97
C VAL A 345 7.92 -18.43 -4.50
N ARG A 346 7.79 -19.21 -5.60
CA ARG A 346 8.94 -19.85 -6.27
C ARG A 346 9.95 -18.82 -6.77
N ALA A 347 9.49 -17.73 -7.36
CA ALA A 347 10.36 -16.64 -7.81
C ALA A 347 11.08 -15.98 -6.63
N LEU A 348 10.35 -15.66 -5.55
CA LEU A 348 10.91 -15.07 -4.32
C LEU A 348 11.98 -15.98 -3.69
N GLU A 349 11.70 -17.27 -3.52
CA GLU A 349 12.65 -18.26 -3.02
C GLU A 349 13.87 -18.44 -3.96
N GLY A 350 13.62 -18.37 -5.28
CA GLY A 350 14.68 -18.43 -6.27
C GLY A 350 15.62 -17.24 -6.19
N TRP A 351 15.08 -16.03 -6.13
CA TRP A 351 15.87 -14.80 -5.96
C TRP A 351 16.61 -14.76 -4.63
N SER A 352 15.98 -15.23 -3.53
CA SER A 352 16.61 -15.26 -2.19
C SER A 352 17.84 -16.17 -2.11
N LYS A 353 17.96 -17.16 -3.01
CA LYS A 353 19.16 -18.02 -3.11
C LYS A 353 20.37 -17.33 -3.74
N ILE A 354 20.15 -16.26 -4.50
CA ILE A 354 21.20 -15.58 -5.28
C ILE A 354 21.37 -14.10 -4.94
N SER A 355 20.49 -13.53 -4.10
CA SER A 355 20.54 -12.13 -3.64
C SER A 355 20.03 -12.00 -2.20
N ASN A 356 20.69 -11.12 -1.42
CA ASN A 356 20.23 -10.68 -0.10
C ASN A 356 19.57 -9.29 -0.14
N ASN A 357 19.32 -8.74 -1.33
CA ASN A 357 18.78 -7.39 -1.53
C ASN A 357 17.48 -7.48 -2.33
N ILE A 358 16.47 -8.10 -1.74
CA ILE A 358 15.14 -8.19 -2.36
C ILE A 358 14.32 -7.00 -1.91
N PHE A 359 13.69 -6.37 -2.88
CA PHE A 359 12.69 -5.34 -2.73
C PHE A 359 11.35 -5.96 -3.17
N VAL A 360 10.33 -5.96 -2.34
CA VAL A 360 9.01 -6.47 -2.74
C VAL A 360 8.08 -5.29 -3.06
N TRP A 361 7.37 -5.42 -4.17
CA TRP A 361 6.23 -4.59 -4.52
C TRP A 361 4.97 -5.43 -4.40
N ASP A 362 4.21 -5.22 -3.31
CA ASP A 362 2.93 -5.86 -3.05
C ASP A 362 1.77 -4.90 -3.37
N TYR A 363 0.61 -5.47 -3.66
CA TYR A 363 -0.60 -4.75 -4.10
C TYR A 363 -1.75 -5.10 -3.16
N GLY A 364 -2.29 -4.11 -2.50
CA GLY A 364 -3.27 -4.31 -1.42
C GLY A 364 -4.64 -3.67 -1.64
N ILE A 365 -5.03 -3.35 -2.88
CA ILE A 365 -6.31 -2.72 -3.21
C ILE A 365 -6.82 -3.16 -4.58
N ASN A 366 -8.11 -2.93 -4.84
CA ASN A 366 -8.69 -3.07 -6.18
C ASN A 366 -8.47 -1.79 -7.00
N PHE A 367 -7.72 -1.86 -8.09
CA PHE A 367 -7.41 -0.70 -8.93
C PHE A 367 -8.53 -0.31 -9.89
N ASP A 368 -9.36 -1.26 -10.30
CA ASP A 368 -10.53 -0.98 -11.16
C ASP A 368 -11.70 -0.40 -10.38
N ASN A 369 -11.75 -0.65 -9.06
CA ASN A 369 -12.82 -0.23 -8.17
C ASN A 369 -12.25 0.10 -6.78
N VAL A 370 -11.46 1.19 -6.68
CA VAL A 370 -10.73 1.55 -5.44
C VAL A 370 -11.65 1.80 -4.24
N VAL A 371 -12.92 2.09 -4.50
CA VAL A 371 -13.94 2.27 -3.47
C VAL A 371 -14.62 0.94 -3.10
N ALA A 372 -14.46 -0.15 -3.89
CA ALA A 372 -15.06 -1.45 -3.56
C ALA A 372 -14.42 -2.10 -2.33
N PRO A 373 -15.17 -2.92 -1.56
CA PRO A 373 -14.61 -3.68 -0.45
C PRO A 373 -13.47 -4.60 -0.88
N PHE A 374 -12.35 -4.55 -0.15
CA PHE A 374 -11.16 -5.37 -0.39
C PHE A 374 -10.61 -5.93 0.92
N PRO A 375 -11.28 -6.95 1.52
CA PRO A 375 -11.01 -7.43 2.88
C PRO A 375 -9.81 -8.37 2.95
N ASN A 376 -8.60 -7.83 2.70
CA ASN A 376 -7.34 -8.57 2.74
C ASN A 376 -6.51 -8.38 4.03
N PHE A 377 -7.07 -7.80 5.09
CA PHE A 377 -6.34 -7.48 6.32
C PHE A 377 -5.75 -8.71 7.02
N HIS A 378 -6.40 -9.87 6.92
CA HIS A 378 -6.00 -11.13 7.53
C HIS A 378 -4.75 -11.77 6.90
N ILE A 379 -4.35 -11.34 5.70
CA ILE A 379 -3.16 -11.86 5.02
C ILE A 379 -1.92 -10.99 5.20
N LEU A 380 -2.05 -9.69 5.51
CA LEU A 380 -0.96 -8.72 5.53
C LEU A 380 0.23 -9.19 6.37
N GLN A 381 -0.02 -9.61 7.60
CA GLN A 381 1.05 -10.06 8.50
C GLN A 381 1.80 -11.28 7.95
N LYS A 382 1.07 -12.26 7.43
CA LYS A 382 1.67 -13.51 6.91
C LYS A 382 2.53 -13.26 5.67
N ASN A 383 2.07 -12.37 4.78
CA ASN A 383 2.82 -11.99 3.60
C ASN A 383 4.11 -11.23 3.98
N LEU A 384 4.02 -10.26 4.88
CA LEU A 384 5.20 -9.54 5.37
C LEU A 384 6.21 -10.46 6.06
N GLN A 385 5.75 -11.45 6.83
CA GLN A 385 6.61 -12.48 7.42
C GLN A 385 7.24 -13.38 6.36
N LEU A 386 6.51 -13.72 5.28
CA LEU A 386 7.06 -14.45 4.13
C LEU A 386 8.18 -13.65 3.47
N PHE A 387 7.98 -12.36 3.21
CA PHE A 387 8.98 -11.50 2.60
C PHE A 387 10.24 -11.40 3.46
N LYS A 388 10.08 -11.17 4.78
CA LYS A 388 11.20 -11.13 5.73
C LYS A 388 12.02 -12.43 5.73
N ARG A 389 11.37 -13.60 5.73
CA ARG A 389 12.05 -14.91 5.70
C ARG A 389 12.84 -15.15 4.41
N ASN A 390 12.46 -14.48 3.32
CA ASN A 390 13.09 -14.59 2.01
C ASN A 390 14.00 -13.40 1.67
N HIS A 391 14.69 -12.84 2.67
CA HIS A 391 15.68 -11.78 2.50
C HIS A 391 15.16 -10.48 1.87
N ALA A 392 13.84 -10.22 1.91
CA ALA A 392 13.36 -8.89 1.57
C ALA A 392 13.89 -7.87 2.58
N THR A 393 14.55 -6.85 2.07
CA THR A 393 15.12 -5.74 2.84
C THR A 393 14.40 -4.43 2.61
N MET A 394 13.60 -4.37 1.57
CA MET A 394 12.82 -3.20 1.17
C MET A 394 11.41 -3.62 0.77
N LEU A 395 10.42 -2.77 1.08
CA LEU A 395 9.02 -2.98 0.76
C LEU A 395 8.38 -1.73 0.17
N PHE A 396 7.56 -1.93 -0.85
CA PHE A 396 6.60 -0.97 -1.36
C PHE A 396 5.22 -1.62 -1.42
N GLU A 397 4.28 -1.07 -0.67
CA GLU A 397 2.89 -1.52 -0.61
C GLU A 397 2.02 -0.56 -1.42
N GLN A 398 1.58 -0.98 -2.59
CA GLN A 398 0.67 -0.17 -3.40
C GLN A 398 -0.76 -0.36 -2.93
N VAL A 399 -1.28 0.66 -2.24
CA VAL A 399 -2.57 0.61 -1.56
C VAL A 399 -3.42 1.85 -1.86
N ASN A 400 -4.13 2.36 -0.89
CA ASN A 400 -5.14 3.42 -0.99
C ASN A 400 -4.54 4.80 -1.30
N GLY A 401 -4.16 5.05 -2.54
CA GLY A 401 -3.59 6.34 -2.98
C GLY A 401 -4.56 7.53 -2.92
N THR A 402 -5.85 7.30 -2.70
CA THR A 402 -6.89 8.33 -2.68
C THR A 402 -7.80 8.19 -1.47
N LEU A 403 -8.36 9.33 -1.03
CA LEU A 403 -9.31 9.44 0.07
C LEU A 403 -10.64 8.72 -0.26
N GLY A 404 -11.29 8.15 0.75
CA GLY A 404 -12.62 7.52 0.65
C GLY A 404 -12.62 6.13 0.02
N THR A 405 -11.44 5.53 -0.15
CA THR A 405 -11.27 4.14 -0.62
C THR A 405 -11.40 3.16 0.54
N ASP A 406 -11.52 1.86 0.25
CA ASP A 406 -11.84 0.82 1.24
C ASP A 406 -10.87 0.82 2.44
N PHE A 407 -11.37 1.26 3.59
CA PHE A 407 -10.65 1.31 4.87
C PHE A 407 -9.20 1.81 4.76
N ALA A 408 -8.98 2.87 4.00
CA ALA A 408 -7.68 3.41 3.67
C ALA A 408 -6.82 3.71 4.90
N GLU A 409 -7.42 4.33 5.92
CA GLU A 409 -6.73 4.72 7.15
C GLU A 409 -6.31 3.50 7.99
N LEU A 410 -7.19 2.50 8.09
CA LEU A 410 -6.88 1.23 8.76
C LEU A 410 -5.73 0.51 8.06
N ARG A 411 -5.78 0.44 6.72
CA ARG A 411 -4.73 -0.25 5.95
C ARG A 411 -3.38 0.46 6.08
N ALA A 412 -3.37 1.80 5.99
CA ALA A 412 -2.17 2.59 6.20
C ALA A 412 -1.57 2.39 7.60
N TYR A 413 -2.42 2.40 8.64
CA TYR A 413 -2.00 2.17 10.03
C TYR A 413 -1.41 0.76 10.23
N MET A 414 -2.13 -0.27 9.78
CA MET A 414 -1.68 -1.66 9.95
C MET A 414 -0.37 -1.92 9.20
N LEU A 415 -0.26 -1.48 7.95
CA LEU A 415 0.95 -1.65 7.17
C LEU A 415 2.13 -0.88 7.78
N GLY A 416 1.95 0.36 8.21
CA GLY A 416 3.01 1.12 8.86
C GLY A 416 3.59 0.39 10.08
N LYS A 417 2.73 -0.16 10.95
CA LYS A 417 3.14 -0.93 12.12
C LYS A 417 3.78 -2.29 11.76
N LEU A 418 3.18 -3.04 10.84
CA LEU A 418 3.64 -4.37 10.45
C LEU A 418 4.91 -4.34 9.58
N MET A 419 5.11 -3.32 8.75
CA MET A 419 6.36 -3.15 8.00
C MET A 419 7.54 -2.80 8.92
N TRP A 420 7.28 -2.15 10.05
CA TRP A 420 8.29 -1.95 11.11
C TRP A 420 8.58 -3.26 11.84
N ASN A 421 7.53 -3.93 12.29
CA ASN A 421 7.63 -5.21 13.01
C ASN A 421 6.50 -6.16 12.59
N PRO A 422 6.77 -7.12 11.67
CA PRO A 422 5.76 -8.07 11.20
C PRO A 422 5.35 -9.12 12.24
N ASP A 423 5.97 -9.14 13.42
CA ASP A 423 5.65 -10.07 14.50
C ASP A 423 4.62 -9.48 15.51
N LEU A 424 4.14 -8.24 15.28
CA LEU A 424 3.03 -7.66 16.05
C LEU A 424 1.72 -8.41 15.78
N ASN A 425 0.83 -8.45 16.78
CA ASN A 425 -0.47 -9.09 16.60
C ASN A 425 -1.40 -8.20 15.75
N ALA A 426 -1.71 -8.63 14.53
CA ALA A 426 -2.50 -7.87 13.56
C ALA A 426 -3.94 -7.59 14.05
N ASP A 427 -4.58 -8.55 14.75
CA ASP A 427 -5.93 -8.34 15.31
C ASP A 427 -5.92 -7.28 16.42
N SER A 428 -4.90 -7.30 17.27
CA SER A 428 -4.72 -6.29 18.32
C SER A 428 -4.51 -4.89 17.70
N LEU A 429 -3.73 -4.78 16.64
CA LEU A 429 -3.56 -3.52 15.91
C LEU A 429 -4.87 -3.01 15.32
N MET A 430 -5.64 -3.89 14.68
CA MET A 430 -6.96 -3.55 14.14
C MET A 430 -7.90 -3.05 15.23
N ARG A 431 -8.00 -3.76 16.37
CA ARG A 431 -8.88 -3.34 17.49
C ARG A 431 -8.45 -2.02 18.10
N THR A 432 -7.15 -1.78 18.22
CA THR A 432 -6.61 -0.51 18.72
C THR A 432 -7.01 0.63 17.79
N PHE A 433 -6.81 0.45 16.49
CA PHE A 433 -7.24 1.42 15.48
C PHE A 433 -8.75 1.67 15.55
N MET A 434 -9.56 0.59 15.53
CA MET A 434 -11.03 0.70 15.56
C MET A 434 -11.51 1.51 16.76
N LYS A 435 -10.95 1.24 17.95
CA LYS A 435 -11.32 1.95 19.18
C LYS A 435 -10.99 3.45 19.10
N GLY A 436 -9.80 3.79 18.64
CA GLY A 436 -9.36 5.19 18.56
C GLY A 436 -10.01 5.98 17.42
N TYR A 437 -10.22 5.33 16.26
CA TYR A 437 -10.69 6.01 15.05
C TYR A 437 -12.22 6.08 14.92
N TYR A 438 -12.93 5.05 15.41
CA TYR A 438 -14.40 4.98 15.34
C TYR A 438 -15.10 5.15 16.70
N GLY A 439 -14.36 5.22 17.81
CA GLY A 439 -14.93 5.45 19.14
C GLY A 439 -16.01 4.42 19.50
N ALA A 440 -17.22 4.89 19.82
CA ALA A 440 -18.37 4.02 20.17
C ALA A 440 -18.85 3.13 19.00
N ALA A 441 -18.53 3.48 17.75
CA ALA A 441 -18.84 2.67 16.58
C ALA A 441 -17.81 1.56 16.29
N ALA A 442 -16.76 1.42 17.09
CA ALA A 442 -15.69 0.44 16.88
C ALA A 442 -16.19 -1.01 16.79
N THR A 443 -17.12 -1.42 17.68
CA THR A 443 -17.62 -2.79 17.73
C THR A 443 -18.40 -3.19 16.47
N PRO A 444 -19.42 -2.45 16.01
CA PRO A 444 -20.14 -2.82 14.80
C PRO A 444 -19.25 -2.77 13.55
N ILE A 445 -18.31 -1.81 13.43
CA ILE A 445 -17.36 -1.74 12.30
C ILE A 445 -16.40 -2.93 12.30
N TYR A 446 -15.88 -3.32 13.45
CA TYR A 446 -15.03 -4.52 13.57
C TYR A 446 -15.82 -5.79 13.19
N ARG A 447 -17.06 -5.94 13.65
CA ARG A 447 -17.93 -7.06 13.27
C ARG A 447 -18.19 -7.10 11.76
N TYR A 448 -18.42 -5.95 11.13
CA TYR A 448 -18.53 -5.85 9.69
C TYR A 448 -17.29 -6.42 8.99
N GLN A 449 -16.09 -6.01 9.39
CA GLN A 449 -14.83 -6.51 8.81
C GLN A 449 -14.66 -8.02 8.99
N GLN A 450 -15.00 -8.55 10.17
CA GLN A 450 -14.93 -10.00 10.42
C GLN A 450 -15.92 -10.78 9.57
N MET A 451 -17.16 -10.29 9.45
CA MET A 451 -18.20 -10.92 8.63
C MET A 451 -17.84 -10.89 7.13
N LEU A 452 -17.35 -9.76 6.65
CA LEU A 452 -16.95 -9.60 5.24
C LEU A 452 -15.79 -10.54 4.88
N THR A 453 -14.76 -10.60 5.73
CA THR A 453 -13.63 -11.52 5.58
C THR A 453 -14.09 -12.98 5.63
N GLY A 454 -14.90 -13.35 6.61
CA GLY A 454 -15.42 -14.72 6.75
C GLY A 454 -16.27 -15.13 5.54
N ALA A 455 -17.08 -14.22 5.01
CA ALA A 455 -17.90 -14.45 3.82
C ALA A 455 -17.07 -14.56 2.54
N LEU A 456 -15.98 -13.77 2.39
CA LEU A 456 -15.04 -13.94 1.30
C LEU A 456 -14.44 -15.35 1.31
N LEU A 457 -13.87 -15.77 2.44
CA LEU A 457 -13.26 -17.09 2.59
C LEU A 457 -14.26 -18.22 2.34
N ALA A 458 -15.48 -18.11 2.88
CA ALA A 458 -16.54 -19.10 2.68
C ALA A 458 -17.03 -19.20 1.24
N SER A 459 -16.96 -18.12 0.48
CA SER A 459 -17.41 -18.08 -0.93
C SER A 459 -16.46 -18.82 -1.88
N GLY A 460 -15.18 -18.96 -1.51
CA GLY A 460 -14.14 -19.48 -2.39
C GLY A 460 -13.88 -18.62 -3.64
N THR A 461 -14.44 -17.41 -3.70
CA THR A 461 -14.24 -16.48 -4.83
C THR A 461 -12.91 -15.77 -4.66
N PRO A 462 -11.99 -15.85 -5.65
CA PRO A 462 -10.72 -15.15 -5.57
C PRO A 462 -10.89 -13.64 -5.45
N LEU A 463 -10.03 -12.98 -4.67
CA LEU A 463 -9.97 -11.52 -4.54
C LEU A 463 -8.80 -10.98 -5.37
N TRP A 464 -9.12 -10.26 -6.44
CA TRP A 464 -8.12 -9.76 -7.38
C TRP A 464 -8.06 -8.23 -7.41
N ILE A 465 -6.89 -7.70 -7.76
CA ILE A 465 -6.66 -6.25 -7.83
C ILE A 465 -7.38 -5.56 -9.01
N TYR A 466 -7.84 -6.33 -9.99
CA TYR A 466 -8.71 -5.87 -11.09
C TYR A 466 -10.04 -6.63 -11.03
N ASP A 467 -10.81 -6.37 -9.98
CA ASP A 467 -12.04 -7.08 -9.66
C ASP A 467 -13.25 -6.12 -9.61
N SER A 468 -14.44 -6.68 -9.50
CA SER A 468 -15.69 -5.94 -9.43
C SER A 468 -16.55 -6.43 -8.27
N PRO A 469 -17.35 -5.53 -7.65
CA PRO A 469 -18.37 -5.95 -6.71
C PRO A 469 -19.34 -7.00 -7.27
N ILE A 470 -19.57 -7.01 -8.57
CA ILE A 470 -20.48 -7.95 -9.24
C ILE A 470 -19.94 -9.37 -9.20
N THR A 471 -18.62 -9.56 -9.29
CA THR A 471 -17.96 -10.87 -9.13
C THR A 471 -18.36 -11.53 -7.80
N HIS A 472 -18.55 -10.73 -6.76
CA HIS A 472 -18.84 -11.17 -5.40
C HIS A 472 -20.32 -11.15 -5.01
N LYS A 473 -21.24 -10.80 -5.93
CA LYS A 473 -22.66 -10.62 -5.64
C LYS A 473 -23.38 -11.86 -5.10
N ASN A 474 -22.86 -13.06 -5.37
CA ASN A 474 -23.40 -14.32 -4.86
C ASN A 474 -22.56 -14.88 -3.69
N GLY A 475 -21.41 -14.27 -3.38
CA GLY A 475 -20.51 -14.60 -2.30
C GLY A 475 -20.58 -13.59 -1.15
N MET A 476 -19.47 -12.91 -0.86
CA MET A 476 -19.35 -11.96 0.24
C MET A 476 -20.30 -10.74 0.14
N LEU A 477 -20.84 -10.46 -1.04
CA LEU A 477 -21.79 -9.35 -1.28
C LEU A 477 -23.19 -9.86 -1.64
N ASN A 478 -23.60 -11.06 -1.22
CA ASN A 478 -24.96 -11.52 -1.47
C ASN A 478 -26.01 -10.67 -0.72
N ALA A 479 -27.26 -10.75 -1.14
CA ALA A 479 -28.33 -9.87 -0.63
C ALA A 479 -28.51 -9.92 0.89
N ASN A 480 -28.44 -11.11 1.50
CA ASN A 480 -28.61 -11.27 2.94
C ASN A 480 -27.43 -10.64 3.71
N LEU A 481 -26.20 -10.82 3.23
CA LEU A 481 -25.02 -10.24 3.85
C LEU A 481 -25.02 -8.72 3.69
N ARG A 482 -25.36 -8.16 2.52
CA ARG A 482 -25.49 -6.70 2.33
C ARG A 482 -26.50 -6.09 3.31
N LYS A 483 -27.63 -6.78 3.55
CA LYS A 483 -28.61 -6.35 4.57
C LYS A 483 -27.97 -6.32 5.97
N ALA A 484 -27.32 -7.39 6.38
CA ALA A 484 -26.66 -7.48 7.69
C ALA A 484 -25.52 -6.44 7.83
N TYR A 485 -24.77 -6.17 6.78
CA TYR A 485 -23.74 -5.13 6.78
C TYR A 485 -24.35 -3.72 6.96
N ASN A 486 -25.47 -3.44 6.31
CA ASN A 486 -26.18 -2.17 6.49
C ASN A 486 -26.70 -2.00 7.93
N GLU A 487 -27.23 -3.06 8.54
CA GLU A 487 -27.66 -3.06 9.96
C GLU A 487 -26.50 -2.72 10.90
N LEU A 488 -25.29 -3.26 10.66
CA LEU A 488 -24.09 -2.91 11.43
C LEU A 488 -23.66 -1.45 11.22
N PHE A 489 -23.74 -0.93 10.00
CA PHE A 489 -23.45 0.48 9.74
C PHE A 489 -24.50 1.42 10.33
N ASP A 490 -25.78 1.03 10.35
CA ASP A 490 -26.85 1.79 11.00
C ASP A 490 -26.63 1.85 12.53
N GLU A 491 -26.22 0.74 13.15
CA GLU A 491 -25.78 0.67 14.56
C GLU A 491 -24.59 1.60 14.81
N ALA A 492 -23.58 1.56 13.91
CA ALA A 492 -22.39 2.38 14.00
C ALA A 492 -22.67 3.88 13.88
N GLU A 493 -23.45 4.31 12.87
CA GLU A 493 -23.83 5.71 12.69
C GLU A 493 -24.65 6.23 13.89
N LYS A 494 -25.57 5.40 14.42
CA LYS A 494 -26.37 5.74 15.61
C LYS A 494 -25.48 5.92 16.86
N ALA A 495 -24.49 5.05 17.05
CA ALA A 495 -23.61 5.08 18.22
C ALA A 495 -22.76 6.37 18.31
N VAL A 496 -22.48 7.01 17.18
CA VAL A 496 -21.67 8.23 17.09
C VAL A 496 -22.43 9.44 16.54
N ALA A 497 -23.75 9.40 16.52
CA ALA A 497 -24.58 10.44 15.88
C ALA A 497 -24.36 11.85 16.45
N ALA A 498 -23.94 11.97 17.72
CA ALA A 498 -23.65 13.25 18.39
C ALA A 498 -22.24 13.79 18.11
N ASP A 499 -21.34 12.97 17.54
CA ASP A 499 -19.96 13.34 17.21
C ASP A 499 -19.80 13.41 15.68
N SER A 500 -19.75 14.61 15.14
CA SER A 500 -19.69 14.82 13.69
C SER A 500 -18.42 14.27 13.04
N ALA A 501 -17.29 14.23 13.76
CA ALA A 501 -16.03 13.69 13.25
C ALA A 501 -16.08 12.15 13.18
N LEU A 502 -16.50 11.50 14.24
CA LEU A 502 -16.66 10.04 14.26
C LEU A 502 -17.74 9.59 13.28
N LEU A 503 -18.84 10.35 13.15
CA LEU A 503 -19.89 10.07 12.17
C LEU A 503 -19.35 10.17 10.73
N ALA A 504 -18.45 11.11 10.45
CA ALA A 504 -17.77 11.23 9.18
C ALA A 504 -16.93 9.98 8.87
N HIS A 505 -16.14 9.51 9.83
CA HIS A 505 -15.34 8.29 9.68
C HIS A 505 -16.22 7.07 9.35
N VAL A 506 -17.34 6.88 10.05
CA VAL A 506 -18.27 5.78 9.80
C VAL A 506 -18.90 5.88 8.40
N ARG A 507 -19.32 7.07 7.97
CA ARG A 507 -19.92 7.28 6.64
C ARG A 507 -18.94 7.03 5.51
N ILE A 508 -17.66 7.42 5.66
CA ILE A 508 -16.59 7.09 4.71
C ILE A 508 -16.40 5.57 4.66
N ALA A 509 -16.32 4.90 5.80
CA ALA A 509 -16.17 3.44 5.87
C ALA A 509 -17.35 2.67 5.24
N ARG A 510 -18.55 3.28 5.14
CA ARG A 510 -19.73 2.70 4.49
C ARG A 510 -19.75 2.89 2.97
N LEU A 511 -18.96 3.82 2.40
CA LEU A 511 -18.96 4.10 0.97
C LEU A 511 -18.70 2.85 0.10
N PRO A 512 -17.77 1.95 0.46
CA PRO A 512 -17.55 0.72 -0.30
C PRO A 512 -18.79 -0.17 -0.43
N LEU A 513 -19.57 -0.31 0.63
CA LEU A 513 -20.83 -1.05 0.59
C LEU A 513 -21.85 -0.38 -0.32
N ARG A 514 -22.03 0.93 -0.20
CA ARG A 514 -22.97 1.73 -1.03
C ARG A 514 -22.62 1.66 -2.51
N TYR A 515 -21.31 1.79 -2.84
CA TYR A 515 -20.83 1.64 -4.21
C TYR A 515 -21.13 0.22 -4.76
N SER A 516 -20.85 -0.81 -3.96
CA SER A 516 -21.12 -2.19 -4.35
C SER A 516 -22.60 -2.46 -4.59
N GLU A 517 -23.48 -1.88 -3.79
CA GLU A 517 -24.94 -1.99 -3.98
C GLU A 517 -25.38 -1.37 -5.30
N LEU A 518 -24.83 -0.21 -5.67
CA LEU A 518 -25.09 0.44 -6.95
C LEU A 518 -24.59 -0.43 -8.12
N GLU A 519 -23.37 -0.96 -8.05
CA GLU A 519 -22.81 -1.82 -9.08
C GLU A 519 -23.62 -3.11 -9.27
N ILE A 520 -24.07 -3.72 -8.19
CA ILE A 520 -24.90 -4.92 -8.25
C ILE A 520 -26.30 -4.59 -8.79
N ALA A 521 -26.92 -3.50 -8.34
CA ALA A 521 -28.26 -3.10 -8.75
C ALA A 521 -28.39 -2.85 -10.26
N ARG A 522 -27.31 -2.36 -10.93
CA ARG A 522 -27.32 -2.18 -12.39
C ARG A 522 -27.38 -3.49 -13.17
N THR A 523 -27.07 -4.61 -12.53
CA THR A 523 -27.11 -5.96 -13.14
C THR A 523 -28.38 -6.74 -12.82
N GLU A 524 -29.29 -6.15 -12.02
CA GLU A 524 -30.54 -6.78 -11.62
C GLU A 524 -31.72 -6.19 -12.38
N SER A 525 -32.46 -7.02 -13.10
CA SER A 525 -33.72 -6.61 -13.75
C SER A 525 -34.86 -6.59 -12.72
N GLY A 526 -35.62 -5.53 -12.64
CA GLY A 526 -36.87 -5.46 -11.85
C GLY A 526 -36.70 -4.87 -10.43
N GLY A 527 -35.56 -4.29 -10.06
CA GLY A 527 -35.38 -3.57 -8.80
C GLY A 527 -36.17 -2.25 -8.70
N ASP A 528 -36.37 -1.77 -7.46
CA ASP A 528 -36.94 -0.44 -7.21
C ASP A 528 -36.01 0.68 -7.68
N LYS A 529 -36.25 1.16 -8.90
CA LYS A 529 -35.43 2.22 -9.53
C LYS A 529 -35.46 3.54 -8.71
N ALA A 530 -36.51 3.81 -7.97
CA ALA A 530 -36.57 5.00 -7.12
C ALA A 530 -35.68 4.84 -5.89
N ALA A 531 -35.59 3.63 -5.30
CA ALA A 531 -34.66 3.34 -4.23
C ALA A 531 -33.20 3.45 -4.70
N VAL A 532 -32.89 2.88 -5.87
CA VAL A 532 -31.53 2.98 -6.46
C VAL A 532 -31.17 4.43 -6.76
N ALA A 533 -32.11 5.25 -7.27
CA ALA A 533 -31.87 6.67 -7.51
C ALA A 533 -31.56 7.45 -6.21
N ARG A 534 -32.22 7.11 -5.09
CA ARG A 534 -31.93 7.70 -3.78
C ARG A 534 -30.53 7.26 -3.28
N GLN A 535 -30.20 5.98 -3.40
CA GLN A 535 -28.86 5.47 -3.05
C GLN A 535 -27.76 6.16 -3.86
N LEU A 536 -27.98 6.36 -5.18
CA LEU A 536 -27.03 7.06 -6.04
C LEU A 536 -26.83 8.53 -5.62
N ALA A 537 -27.93 9.22 -5.28
CA ALA A 537 -27.88 10.60 -4.80
C ALA A 537 -27.13 10.70 -3.46
N ASP A 538 -27.36 9.76 -2.54
CA ASP A 538 -26.66 9.70 -1.26
C ASP A 538 -25.17 9.37 -1.44
N PHE A 539 -24.83 8.43 -2.32
CA PHE A 539 -23.44 8.12 -2.64
C PHE A 539 -22.73 9.35 -3.20
N GLN A 540 -23.33 10.06 -4.18
CA GLN A 540 -22.76 11.28 -4.75
C GLN A 540 -22.56 12.37 -3.68
N ARG A 541 -23.58 12.61 -2.87
CA ARG A 541 -23.55 13.64 -1.80
C ARG A 541 -22.47 13.35 -0.76
N ILE A 542 -22.37 12.10 -0.30
CA ILE A 542 -21.37 11.71 0.71
C ILE A 542 -19.96 11.76 0.11
N SER A 543 -19.78 11.25 -1.11
CA SER A 543 -18.49 11.32 -1.80
C SER A 543 -18.01 12.76 -2.00
N ALA A 544 -18.91 13.67 -2.39
CA ALA A 544 -18.59 15.10 -2.52
C ALA A 544 -18.26 15.75 -1.17
N MET A 545 -19.03 15.42 -0.11
CA MET A 545 -18.81 15.96 1.24
C MET A 545 -17.41 15.61 1.79
N TYR A 546 -16.92 14.42 1.48
CA TYR A 546 -15.63 13.93 1.97
C TYR A 546 -14.52 13.95 0.91
N GLY A 547 -14.78 14.57 -0.25
CA GLY A 547 -13.77 14.85 -1.27
C GLY A 547 -13.20 13.60 -1.95
N VAL A 548 -14.01 12.56 -2.20
CA VAL A 548 -13.58 11.34 -2.93
C VAL A 548 -13.30 11.71 -4.40
N PRO A 549 -12.05 11.64 -4.86
CA PRO A 549 -11.69 12.22 -6.16
C PRO A 549 -11.93 11.27 -7.33
N THR A 550 -11.79 9.95 -7.11
CA THR A 550 -11.83 8.94 -8.18
C THR A 550 -12.34 7.60 -7.69
N LEU A 551 -12.88 6.80 -8.61
CA LEU A 551 -13.37 5.45 -8.35
C LEU A 551 -12.40 4.36 -8.82
N ASN A 552 -11.38 4.70 -9.63
CA ASN A 552 -10.37 3.76 -10.12
C ASN A 552 -9.07 4.47 -10.50
N GLU A 553 -8.04 3.67 -10.80
CA GLU A 553 -6.72 4.17 -11.22
C GLU A 553 -6.74 4.98 -12.54
N ARG A 554 -7.82 4.87 -13.34
CA ARG A 554 -8.01 5.61 -14.59
C ARG A 554 -8.65 6.97 -14.39
N ASN A 555 -8.77 7.42 -13.14
CA ASN A 555 -9.34 8.73 -12.75
C ASN A 555 -10.82 8.91 -13.15
N ASN A 556 -11.62 7.85 -13.17
CA ASN A 556 -13.06 7.98 -13.31
C ASN A 556 -13.63 8.66 -12.06
N ASN A 557 -14.10 9.88 -12.20
CA ASN A 557 -14.62 10.66 -11.07
C ASN A 557 -16.06 10.27 -10.71
N VAL A 558 -16.47 10.60 -9.49
CA VAL A 558 -17.77 10.26 -8.93
C VAL A 558 -18.93 10.91 -9.70
N ASP A 559 -18.77 12.16 -10.14
CA ASP A 559 -19.85 12.90 -10.82
C ASP A 559 -20.14 12.31 -12.20
N ASP A 560 -19.10 11.97 -12.96
CA ASP A 560 -19.24 11.30 -14.25
C ASP A 560 -19.86 9.91 -14.11
N TYR A 561 -19.46 9.14 -13.10
CA TYR A 561 -20.08 7.87 -12.76
C TYR A 561 -21.56 8.04 -12.46
N CYS A 562 -21.94 8.98 -11.59
CA CYS A 562 -23.32 9.21 -11.21
C CYS A 562 -24.17 9.76 -12.39
N ARG A 563 -23.60 10.60 -13.26
CA ARG A 563 -24.25 11.06 -14.48
C ARG A 563 -24.53 9.90 -15.43
N LEU A 564 -23.50 9.08 -15.70
CA LEU A 564 -23.61 7.90 -16.57
C LEU A 564 -24.64 6.89 -16.02
N TYR A 565 -24.66 6.70 -14.69
CA TYR A 565 -25.60 5.81 -14.03
C TYR A 565 -27.05 6.27 -14.25
N ARG A 566 -27.34 7.58 -14.11
CA ARG A 566 -28.67 8.15 -14.38
C ARG A 566 -29.09 8.05 -15.85
N GLU A 567 -28.15 8.22 -16.76
CA GLU A 567 -28.41 8.18 -18.20
C GLU A 567 -28.63 6.78 -18.74
N ARG A 568 -27.91 5.77 -18.21
CA ARG A 568 -27.87 4.42 -18.80
C ARG A 568 -28.54 3.34 -17.95
N PHE A 569 -28.39 3.37 -16.63
CA PHE A 569 -28.80 2.26 -15.76
C PHE A 569 -30.11 2.49 -15.02
N LEU A 570 -30.48 3.74 -14.75
CA LEU A 570 -31.79 4.07 -14.16
C LEU A 570 -32.96 3.99 -15.14
N PRO A 571 -32.86 4.39 -16.42
CA PRO A 571 -33.97 4.23 -17.36
C PRO A 571 -34.34 2.75 -17.53
N ASN A 572 -35.61 2.48 -17.77
CA ASN A 572 -36.09 1.17 -18.18
C ASN A 572 -35.39 0.80 -19.49
N GLY A 573 -34.68 -0.32 -19.51
CA GLY A 573 -33.86 -0.75 -20.65
C GLY A 573 -34.66 -0.76 -21.97
N THR A 574 -33.97 -0.50 -23.06
CA THR A 574 -34.52 -0.69 -24.42
C THR A 574 -34.91 -2.15 -24.60
N LYS A 575 -36.07 -2.40 -25.24
CA LYS A 575 -36.47 -3.75 -25.63
C LYS A 575 -35.41 -4.31 -26.59
N ASN A 576 -34.52 -5.13 -26.06
CA ASN A 576 -33.47 -5.80 -26.82
C ASN A 576 -34.02 -7.13 -27.37
N LYS A 577 -34.19 -7.23 -28.71
CA LYS A 577 -34.66 -8.46 -29.36
C LYS A 577 -33.70 -9.61 -29.29
N ALA A 578 -32.42 -9.32 -29.03
CA ALA A 578 -31.37 -10.33 -28.83
C ALA A 578 -31.19 -10.75 -27.36
N ALA A 579 -32.01 -10.23 -26.42
CA ALA A 579 -31.91 -10.65 -25.03
C ALA A 579 -32.10 -12.16 -24.87
N GLY A 580 -31.14 -12.83 -24.24
CA GLY A 580 -31.13 -14.28 -24.06
C GLY A 580 -30.78 -15.10 -25.31
N ALA A 581 -30.41 -14.46 -26.42
CA ALA A 581 -29.98 -15.14 -27.63
C ALA A 581 -28.68 -15.94 -27.38
N LYS A 582 -28.56 -17.08 -28.04
CA LYS A 582 -27.35 -17.93 -27.98
C LYS A 582 -26.22 -17.26 -28.75
N VAL A 583 -25.06 -17.16 -28.11
CA VAL A 583 -23.82 -16.70 -28.74
C VAL A 583 -22.97 -17.87 -29.13
N THR A 584 -22.53 -17.92 -30.39
CA THR A 584 -21.52 -18.88 -30.89
C THR A 584 -20.29 -18.07 -31.32
N TRP A 585 -19.16 -18.33 -30.69
CA TRP A 585 -17.92 -17.65 -30.96
C TRP A 585 -17.17 -18.38 -32.11
N ASN A 586 -16.96 -17.70 -33.23
CA ASN A 586 -16.04 -18.17 -34.27
C ASN A 586 -14.59 -17.87 -33.82
N ILE A 587 -14.38 -16.69 -33.25
CA ILE A 587 -13.14 -16.31 -32.54
C ILE A 587 -13.54 -16.01 -31.09
N PRO A 588 -13.17 -16.87 -30.12
CA PRO A 588 -13.55 -16.65 -28.73
C PRO A 588 -12.85 -15.42 -28.14
N PRO A 589 -13.52 -14.63 -27.28
CA PRO A 589 -12.87 -13.55 -26.57
C PRO A 589 -11.75 -14.09 -25.68
N GLN A 590 -10.70 -13.30 -25.49
CA GLN A 590 -9.58 -13.69 -24.66
C GLN A 590 -9.99 -13.85 -23.20
N GLN A 591 -9.35 -14.79 -22.50
CA GLN A 591 -9.69 -15.14 -21.12
C GLN A 591 -9.71 -13.93 -20.18
N LYS A 592 -8.78 -12.99 -20.35
CA LYS A 592 -8.71 -11.74 -19.60
C LYS A 592 -9.99 -10.89 -19.71
N TYR A 593 -10.70 -10.99 -20.83
CA TYR A 593 -11.89 -10.19 -21.14
C TYR A 593 -13.15 -11.06 -21.28
N ARG A 594 -13.22 -12.20 -20.60
CA ARG A 594 -14.27 -13.21 -20.79
C ARG A 594 -15.15 -13.41 -19.55
N ALA A 595 -15.17 -12.54 -18.57
CA ALA A 595 -15.81 -12.79 -17.27
C ALA A 595 -17.26 -13.30 -17.35
N ILE A 596 -18.08 -12.81 -18.31
CA ILE A 596 -19.46 -13.26 -18.55
C ILE A 596 -19.74 -13.55 -20.03
N ALA A 597 -18.73 -14.03 -20.77
CA ALA A 597 -18.68 -14.10 -22.23
C ALA A 597 -19.98 -14.52 -22.91
N ASP A 598 -20.59 -15.61 -22.45
CA ASP A 598 -21.76 -16.19 -23.14
C ASP A 598 -23.05 -15.39 -23.00
N ARG A 599 -23.04 -14.34 -22.15
CA ARG A 599 -24.21 -13.48 -21.90
C ARG A 599 -23.95 -12.00 -22.11
N ALA A 600 -22.70 -11.54 -22.14
CA ALA A 600 -22.36 -10.12 -22.19
C ALA A 600 -22.98 -9.37 -23.38
N LEU A 601 -23.23 -10.05 -24.51
CA LEU A 601 -23.82 -9.47 -25.71
C LEU A 601 -25.36 -9.56 -25.72
N THR A 602 -25.95 -10.37 -24.83
CA THR A 602 -27.39 -10.71 -24.88
C THR A 602 -28.11 -10.64 -23.55
N ASP A 603 -27.45 -10.13 -22.49
CA ASP A 603 -28.05 -9.97 -21.14
C ASP A 603 -29.02 -8.79 -21.04
N GLY A 604 -29.08 -7.92 -22.05
CA GLY A 604 -29.93 -6.74 -22.08
C GLY A 604 -29.41 -5.56 -21.26
N LEU A 605 -28.17 -5.63 -20.78
CA LEU A 605 -27.56 -4.59 -19.94
C LEU A 605 -26.48 -3.83 -20.72
N TYR A 606 -26.22 -2.61 -20.30
CA TYR A 606 -25.07 -1.85 -20.77
C TYR A 606 -23.82 -2.23 -19.96
N GLY A 607 -22.66 -2.28 -20.62
CA GLY A 607 -21.38 -2.50 -19.95
C GLY A 607 -21.01 -1.37 -18.98
N GLY A 608 -20.26 -1.72 -17.92
CA GLY A 608 -19.74 -0.79 -16.93
C GLY A 608 -18.59 0.07 -17.44
N THR A 609 -17.93 0.76 -16.53
CA THR A 609 -16.79 1.65 -16.82
C THR A 609 -15.45 0.90 -16.85
N THR A 610 -15.41 -0.36 -16.42
CA THR A 610 -14.23 -1.23 -16.44
C THR A 610 -14.49 -2.46 -17.31
N PHE A 611 -13.42 -3.10 -17.79
CA PHE A 611 -13.54 -4.26 -18.67
C PHE A 611 -13.90 -5.57 -17.94
N VAL A 612 -13.77 -5.60 -16.62
CA VAL A 612 -13.69 -6.84 -15.82
C VAL A 612 -14.97 -7.68 -15.88
N GLU A 613 -16.14 -7.08 -16.08
CA GLU A 613 -17.39 -7.75 -15.75
C GLU A 613 -18.50 -7.72 -16.80
N SER A 614 -18.51 -6.75 -17.69
CA SER A 614 -19.63 -6.51 -18.60
C SER A 614 -19.22 -6.39 -20.05
N TRP A 615 -17.99 -6.74 -20.35
CA TRP A 615 -17.40 -6.60 -21.66
C TRP A 615 -16.75 -7.90 -22.11
N VAL A 616 -16.73 -8.10 -23.40
CA VAL A 616 -15.90 -9.11 -24.06
C VAL A 616 -14.89 -8.41 -24.94
N GLY A 617 -13.68 -8.95 -25.07
CA GLY A 617 -12.61 -8.28 -25.80
C GLY A 617 -11.65 -9.21 -26.50
N TRP A 618 -11.07 -8.69 -27.57
CA TRP A 618 -10.05 -9.34 -28.39
C TRP A 618 -8.82 -8.44 -28.47
N GLN A 619 -7.64 -9.01 -28.47
CA GLN A 619 -6.39 -8.28 -28.58
C GLN A 619 -5.58 -8.84 -29.74
N GLY A 620 -5.44 -8.05 -30.81
CA GLY A 620 -4.73 -8.45 -32.02
C GLY A 620 -5.50 -9.42 -32.93
N GLU A 621 -6.80 -9.62 -32.68
CA GLU A 621 -7.70 -10.48 -33.44
C GLU A 621 -9.01 -9.77 -33.70
N ASP A 622 -9.75 -10.18 -34.72
CA ASP A 622 -11.06 -9.66 -35.05
C ASP A 622 -12.14 -10.28 -34.13
N ALA A 623 -13.21 -9.50 -33.86
CA ALA A 623 -14.38 -10.01 -33.15
C ALA A 623 -15.31 -10.71 -34.15
N ASP A 624 -15.38 -12.04 -34.09
CA ASP A 624 -16.23 -12.83 -34.96
C ASP A 624 -17.12 -13.82 -34.16
N PHE A 625 -18.43 -13.61 -34.23
CA PHE A 625 -19.42 -14.41 -33.50
C PHE A 625 -20.79 -14.38 -34.19
N VAL A 626 -21.62 -15.37 -33.88
CA VAL A 626 -23.01 -15.48 -34.33
C VAL A 626 -23.96 -15.34 -33.15
N LEU A 627 -24.98 -14.48 -33.30
CA LEU A 627 -26.10 -14.37 -32.36
C LEU A 627 -27.30 -15.13 -32.98
N ASP A 628 -27.65 -16.25 -32.36
CA ASP A 628 -28.84 -17.04 -32.78
C ASP A 628 -30.07 -16.56 -32.00
N MET A 629 -30.98 -15.91 -32.67
CA MET A 629 -32.20 -15.36 -32.09
C MET A 629 -33.34 -16.37 -31.96
N GLY A 630 -33.08 -17.65 -32.35
CA GLY A 630 -34.01 -18.76 -32.24
C GLY A 630 -35.10 -18.79 -33.33
N GLU A 631 -35.53 -17.64 -33.82
CA GLU A 631 -36.56 -17.47 -34.87
C GLU A 631 -36.29 -16.23 -35.72
N PRO A 632 -36.78 -16.14 -36.93
CA PRO A 632 -36.67 -14.94 -37.75
C PRO A 632 -37.35 -13.75 -37.09
N LYS A 633 -36.59 -12.68 -36.86
CA LYS A 633 -37.04 -11.44 -36.26
C LYS A 633 -36.75 -10.26 -37.19
N GLN A 634 -37.70 -9.34 -37.31
CA GLN A 634 -37.44 -8.09 -38.03
C GLN A 634 -36.54 -7.20 -37.18
N VAL A 635 -35.33 -6.93 -37.67
CA VAL A 635 -34.34 -6.07 -37.02
C VAL A 635 -34.20 -4.79 -37.82
N ASN A 636 -34.50 -3.65 -37.19
CA ASN A 636 -34.45 -2.32 -37.82
C ASN A 636 -33.18 -1.57 -37.44
N LYS A 637 -32.54 -1.95 -36.32
CA LYS A 637 -31.33 -1.30 -35.81
C LYS A 637 -30.52 -2.27 -34.99
N ILE A 638 -29.21 -2.24 -35.20
CA ILE A 638 -28.21 -2.90 -34.34
C ILE A 638 -27.41 -1.79 -33.65
N THR A 639 -27.25 -1.90 -32.33
CA THR A 639 -26.45 -0.97 -31.52
C THR A 639 -25.40 -1.79 -30.78
N THR A 640 -24.14 -1.40 -30.88
CA THR A 640 -23.03 -2.00 -30.16
C THR A 640 -22.31 -0.91 -29.38
N ASP A 641 -22.05 -1.18 -28.11
CA ASP A 641 -21.22 -0.32 -27.27
C ASP A 641 -19.76 -0.79 -27.33
N PHE A 642 -18.84 0.16 -27.22
CA PHE A 642 -17.41 -0.09 -27.10
C PHE A 642 -16.90 0.60 -25.86
N LEU A 643 -16.12 -0.12 -25.05
CA LEU A 643 -15.41 0.46 -23.92
C LEU A 643 -14.23 1.29 -24.43
N ARG A 644 -14.30 2.62 -24.26
CA ARG A 644 -13.16 3.50 -24.52
C ARG A 644 -12.30 3.57 -23.25
N GLN A 645 -11.16 2.90 -23.25
CA GLN A 645 -10.10 3.17 -22.27
C GLN A 645 -9.18 4.22 -22.85
N LEU A 646 -9.05 5.37 -22.16
CA LEU A 646 -8.01 6.33 -22.46
C LEU A 646 -6.68 5.69 -22.04
N ALA A 647 -5.67 5.77 -22.90
CA ALA A 647 -4.36 5.21 -22.62
C ALA A 647 -3.84 5.67 -21.26
N PHE A 648 -3.24 4.75 -20.51
CA PHE A 648 -2.52 5.00 -19.28
C PHE A 648 -1.61 6.22 -19.45
N ARG A 649 -1.72 7.21 -18.56
CA ARG A 649 -0.58 8.04 -18.20
C ARG A 649 0.12 7.29 -17.06
N PRO A 650 1.36 6.83 -17.22
CA PRO A 650 2.10 6.28 -16.09
C PRO A 650 2.20 7.35 -15.01
N LEU A 651 1.97 6.94 -13.76
CA LEU A 651 2.19 7.75 -12.57
C LEU A 651 3.65 8.17 -12.46
#